data_db037944d6954b9a7b1786c11c3e4e31
#
_entry.id   db037944d6954b9a7b1786c11c3e4e31
#
_cell.length_a   1.000
_cell.length_b   1.000
_cell.length_c   1.000
_cell.angle_alpha   90.00
_cell.angle_beta   90.00
_cell.angle_gamma   90.00
#
_symmetry.space_group_name_H-M   'P 1'
#
loop_
_entity.id
_entity.type
_entity.pdbx_description
1 polymer ?
#
loop_
_entity_poly.entity_id
_entity_poly.type
_entity_poly.pdbx_seq_one_letter_code
_entity_poly.pdbx_strand_id
1 'polypeptide(L)'
;MKSRKITACVAAAAIVSAVLAGTASPAYAATNYYVAKTGSDANAGSLAAPFLTIQKCATVAQAGDSCLIETGVYRETVTPANSGTASAPITFAPYNNEAVSVSGANLLSSWTQSSGNIYYASATLPVAGETADGPNGETAGVVQANQLFVNGTMAITAQWPNGTTDPSHSATSTAQAGTSDGTVVDSTLPAGINFTGALEHVVSTEGWTASVNPVSSMGTGSPASFNVTEHCADPNCNDQGSKYFLSGGPNGLQFLDQANEWWYDPSAHRVYLWAPGGGSPASSVVEYKQRRYAFDLSGQSYINVTGLGIFGASVNTSDTSTHDTLGSLIVKYVDQETTLPADLNNVSCGTWCSHESDTGIILRGSYNSLVDSDVSWGAANLVAVLGQNITVRNNLLHDGDWLGGYPSIVKVANGGEANISHNTIYDSGRFAIHFSSDSASPSRVSYNNIYNFGSQTRDLGAIYTCCHSGDGTRFDHNVIHDSQTVDKFSTGIFIDDSGQGYQLDHNVSWNTGSYGYKLNASGGNGQSLNNLVYNNSYAPGTPATEAGQVNDATGSVIENNVYSWGGQDYETGVANATVSHNLSGYSDPQYVNPSVNDYHLQSTSPAVNAGVTISGVTTGAVGAPDEGAYEVGGLDWIAGCDFTACNASTTPYLGEMATAYATQSGTTTQLGEGTDGAHDVQYINNGDWMSYTGLVFPQTPTQLSVQVASPLSTPGTIEAHLGTATGTLLGTCTVPPTGDWQSYVTASCPITGLSGTQTVVLVAKNSATTASLFNFLSFRFSTAPVTTVNPRVQMEAERMDASSGVQIFESSGSIDKLGWVGSGAYAGYNNVAFGATSPTTLTMSISASSATGTQTWVAHLGSTTGPVVATCNADIVGTSGTFVQSTCAVTGATGTQNLYMVSPTGSPDLDWFKFS
;
A
#
# COMPACT_ATOMS: atom_id res chain seq x y z
N MET A 1 34.52 68.95 -3.68
CA MET A 1 33.99 70.35 -3.67
C MET A 1 32.53 70.37 -4.13
N LYS A 2 31.72 71.09 -3.41
CA LYS A 2 30.26 71.34 -3.56
C LYS A 2 29.34 70.30 -2.95
N SER A 3 29.10 70.58 -1.71
CA SER A 3 27.95 70.25 -0.90
C SER A 3 26.64 70.70 -1.54
N ARG A 4 25.61 69.84 -1.56
CA ARG A 4 24.23 70.32 -1.68
C ARG A 4 23.42 69.79 -0.51
N LYS A 5 23.00 70.74 0.31
CA LYS A 5 22.04 70.57 1.40
C LYS A 5 20.66 70.27 0.83
N ILE A 6 20.02 69.22 1.30
CA ILE A 6 18.60 68.99 1.03
C ILE A 6 17.86 69.37 2.32
N THR A 7 17.00 70.38 2.20
CA THR A 7 16.12 70.91 3.22
C THR A 7 14.94 69.96 3.38
N ALA A 8 14.69 69.48 4.62
CA ALA A 8 13.50 68.68 4.91
C ALA A 8 12.33 69.63 5.12
N CYS A 9 11.29 69.47 4.30
CA CYS A 9 9.94 70.02 4.53
C CYS A 9 9.15 69.04 5.42
N VAL A 10 8.88 69.41 6.64
CA VAL A 10 7.92 68.71 7.53
C VAL A 10 6.51 69.22 7.12
N ALA A 11 5.75 68.38 6.46
CA ALA A 11 4.32 68.56 6.29
C ALA A 11 3.58 67.74 7.39
N ALA A 12 2.95 68.46 8.32
CA ALA A 12 2.06 67.83 9.30
C ALA A 12 0.78 67.38 8.62
N ALA A 13 0.60 66.09 8.42
CA ALA A 13 -0.65 65.50 8.00
C ALA A 13 -1.49 65.18 9.23
N ALA A 14 -2.58 65.90 9.43
CA ALA A 14 -3.60 65.56 10.43
C ALA A 14 -4.31 64.27 10.01
N ILE A 15 -4.08 63.17 10.74
CA ILE A 15 -4.81 61.93 10.55
C ILE A 15 -6.20 62.12 11.15
N VAL A 16 -7.20 62.30 10.30
CA VAL A 16 -8.60 62.13 10.72
C VAL A 16 -8.87 60.63 10.80
N SER A 17 -8.89 60.09 12.02
CA SER A 17 -9.35 58.74 12.26
C SER A 17 -10.85 58.67 12.03
N ALA A 18 -11.27 58.33 10.83
CA ALA A 18 -12.62 57.87 10.58
C ALA A 18 -12.77 56.49 11.19
N VAL A 19 -13.39 56.40 12.35
CA VAL A 19 -13.91 55.15 12.90
C VAL A 19 -15.00 54.69 11.93
N LEU A 20 -14.67 53.80 11.01
CA LEU A 20 -15.65 52.94 10.34
C LEU A 20 -16.22 52.06 11.45
N ALA A 21 -17.35 52.44 12.01
CA ALA A 21 -18.25 51.54 12.68
C ALA A 21 -18.74 50.56 11.62
N GLY A 22 -17.97 49.47 11.42
CA GLY A 22 -18.45 48.30 10.70
C GLY A 22 -19.70 47.85 11.42
N THR A 23 -20.87 48.01 10.79
CA THR A 23 -22.07 47.31 11.22
C THR A 23 -21.73 45.86 11.21
N ALA A 24 -21.48 45.23 12.39
CA ALA A 24 -21.40 43.79 12.51
C ALA A 24 -22.71 43.27 11.88
N SER A 25 -22.61 42.61 10.77
CA SER A 25 -23.72 41.83 10.23
C SER A 25 -24.21 40.96 11.38
N PRO A 26 -25.55 40.89 11.64
CA PRO A 26 -26.05 39.99 12.66
C PRO A 26 -25.46 38.60 12.44
N ALA A 27 -24.85 38.04 13.47
CA ALA A 27 -24.34 36.68 13.42
C ALA A 27 -25.52 35.80 13.00
N TYR A 28 -25.44 35.23 11.82
CA TYR A 28 -26.41 34.26 11.34
C TYR A 28 -26.36 33.08 12.31
N ALA A 29 -27.51 32.70 12.87
CA ALA A 29 -27.57 31.53 13.75
C ALA A 29 -27.43 30.29 12.90
N ALA A 30 -26.42 29.48 13.15
CA ALA A 30 -26.19 28.22 12.45
C ALA A 30 -27.46 27.35 12.43
N THR A 31 -27.80 26.82 11.30
CA THR A 31 -28.99 26.00 11.07
C THR A 31 -28.62 24.58 10.75
N ASN A 32 -29.25 23.60 11.38
CA ASN A 32 -29.20 22.22 10.96
C ASN A 32 -30.34 21.94 9.97
N TYR A 33 -30.01 21.64 8.76
CA TYR A 33 -30.92 21.12 7.76
C TYR A 33 -30.83 19.58 7.72
N TYR A 34 -31.96 18.96 7.53
CA TYR A 34 -32.08 17.51 7.47
C TYR A 34 -32.46 17.07 6.07
N VAL A 35 -31.84 16.00 5.61
CA VAL A 35 -32.05 15.39 4.29
C VAL A 35 -32.43 13.94 4.48
N ALA A 36 -33.54 13.50 3.90
CA ALA A 36 -34.03 12.13 4.02
C ALA A 36 -34.66 11.63 2.71
N LYS A 37 -34.54 10.36 2.42
CA LYS A 37 -35.19 9.73 1.23
C LYS A 37 -36.73 9.81 1.25
N THR A 38 -37.28 10.07 2.41
CA THR A 38 -38.73 10.29 2.61
C THR A 38 -39.13 11.76 2.56
N GLY A 39 -38.15 12.67 2.38
CA GLY A 39 -38.34 14.11 2.36
C GLY A 39 -38.91 14.68 1.07
N SER A 40 -38.92 16.00 0.99
CA SER A 40 -39.30 16.74 -0.21
C SER A 40 -38.51 18.06 -0.29
N ASP A 41 -38.05 18.42 -1.46
CA ASP A 41 -37.30 19.68 -1.66
C ASP A 41 -38.18 20.94 -1.54
N ALA A 42 -39.48 20.74 -1.43
CA ALA A 42 -40.44 21.79 -1.08
C ALA A 42 -40.56 22.05 0.44
N ASN A 43 -40.01 21.15 1.26
CA ASN A 43 -40.03 21.26 2.72
C ASN A 43 -39.07 22.36 3.22
N ALA A 44 -39.12 22.63 4.53
CA ALA A 44 -38.26 23.62 5.18
C ALA A 44 -36.85 23.08 5.57
N GLY A 45 -36.60 21.80 5.42
CA GLY A 45 -35.34 21.15 5.79
C GLY A 45 -35.21 20.88 7.32
N SER A 46 -36.28 20.99 8.09
CA SER A 46 -36.28 20.61 9.50
C SER A 46 -36.34 19.07 9.65
N LEU A 47 -35.98 18.54 10.85
CA LEU A 47 -36.06 17.10 11.11
C LEU A 47 -37.48 16.53 10.88
N ALA A 48 -38.54 17.27 11.17
CA ALA A 48 -39.92 16.88 10.94
C ALA A 48 -40.38 17.06 9.48
N ALA A 49 -39.66 17.83 8.68
CA ALA A 49 -39.94 18.10 7.26
C ALA A 49 -38.61 18.23 6.49
N PRO A 50 -37.88 17.11 6.30
CA PRO A 50 -36.56 17.10 5.68
C PRO A 50 -36.64 17.39 4.18
N PHE A 51 -35.53 17.82 3.61
CA PHE A 51 -35.33 17.85 2.15
C PHE A 51 -35.23 16.43 1.59
N LEU A 52 -35.47 16.28 0.30
CA LEU A 52 -35.32 15.00 -0.41
C LEU A 52 -33.88 14.76 -0.89
N THR A 53 -33.21 15.85 -1.32
CA THR A 53 -31.89 15.79 -1.94
C THR A 53 -30.85 16.54 -1.12
N ILE A 54 -29.60 16.05 -1.15
CA ILE A 54 -28.45 16.76 -0.55
C ILE A 54 -28.22 18.06 -1.30
N GLN A 55 -28.41 18.07 -2.63
CA GLN A 55 -28.29 19.26 -3.47
C GLN A 55 -29.22 20.38 -3.03
N LYS A 56 -30.43 20.07 -2.58
CA LYS A 56 -31.35 21.09 -2.06
C LYS A 56 -30.76 21.76 -0.79
N CYS A 57 -30.18 20.97 0.12
CA CYS A 57 -29.49 21.51 1.28
C CYS A 57 -28.29 22.36 0.85
N ALA A 58 -27.45 21.85 -0.03
CA ALA A 58 -26.28 22.54 -0.57
C ALA A 58 -26.61 23.90 -1.22
N THR A 59 -27.81 24.03 -1.79
CA THR A 59 -28.29 25.27 -2.41
C THR A 59 -28.66 26.34 -1.38
N VAL A 60 -29.16 25.94 -0.20
CA VAL A 60 -29.69 26.91 0.78
C VAL A 60 -28.76 27.16 1.96
N ALA A 61 -27.87 26.23 2.26
CA ALA A 61 -26.92 26.33 3.37
C ALA A 61 -26.04 27.57 3.26
N GLN A 62 -25.82 28.26 4.41
CA GLN A 62 -25.00 29.43 4.57
C GLN A 62 -23.84 29.11 5.54
N ALA A 63 -22.88 29.99 5.65
CA ALA A 63 -21.77 29.85 6.58
C ALA A 63 -22.21 29.48 8.01
N GLY A 64 -21.75 28.36 8.51
CA GLY A 64 -22.08 27.77 9.80
C GLY A 64 -23.21 26.74 9.79
N ASP A 65 -23.93 26.58 8.68
CA ASP A 65 -25.01 25.60 8.59
C ASP A 65 -24.46 24.16 8.38
N SER A 66 -25.29 23.20 8.77
CA SER A 66 -25.01 21.77 8.59
C SER A 66 -26.13 21.10 7.81
N CYS A 67 -25.77 20.31 6.80
CA CYS A 67 -26.62 19.36 6.10
C CYS A 67 -26.45 17.98 6.75
N LEU A 68 -27.42 17.58 7.58
CA LEU A 68 -27.44 16.30 8.28
C LEU A 68 -28.29 15.30 7.48
N ILE A 69 -27.62 14.26 6.97
CA ILE A 69 -28.17 13.36 5.98
C ILE A 69 -28.57 12.04 6.64
N GLU A 70 -29.84 11.67 6.52
CA GLU A 70 -30.34 10.37 6.98
C GLU A 70 -29.94 9.24 6.04
N THR A 71 -29.97 8.01 6.55
CA THR A 71 -29.55 6.80 5.85
C THR A 71 -30.14 6.68 4.45
N GLY A 72 -29.30 6.26 3.51
CA GLY A 72 -29.74 5.98 2.13
C GLY A 72 -28.68 6.20 1.07
N VAL A 73 -29.03 5.83 -0.16
CA VAL A 73 -28.20 6.07 -1.35
C VAL A 73 -28.75 7.28 -2.10
N TYR A 74 -27.96 8.33 -2.18
CA TYR A 74 -28.27 9.59 -2.86
C TYR A 74 -27.54 9.64 -4.20
N ARG A 75 -28.29 9.58 -5.30
CA ARG A 75 -27.75 9.49 -6.66
C ARG A 75 -27.75 10.86 -7.32
N GLU A 76 -26.79 11.68 -6.91
CA GLU A 76 -26.72 13.07 -7.31
C GLU A 76 -25.27 13.57 -7.28
N THR A 77 -25.00 14.67 -7.96
CA THR A 77 -23.81 15.51 -7.74
C THR A 77 -24.22 16.66 -6.85
N VAL A 78 -23.48 16.89 -5.80
CA VAL A 78 -23.72 17.96 -4.82
C VAL A 78 -22.78 19.12 -5.10
N THR A 79 -23.34 20.28 -5.46
CA THR A 79 -22.60 21.51 -5.73
C THR A 79 -23.08 22.61 -4.77
N PRO A 80 -22.34 22.90 -3.70
CA PRO A 80 -22.71 23.97 -2.75
C PRO A 80 -22.79 25.34 -3.44
N ALA A 81 -23.84 26.11 -3.14
CA ALA A 81 -24.02 27.42 -3.71
C ALA A 81 -23.25 28.53 -2.97
N ASN A 82 -22.87 28.28 -1.72
CA ASN A 82 -22.23 29.25 -0.84
C ASN A 82 -20.99 28.66 -0.18
N SER A 83 -20.06 29.52 0.19
CA SER A 83 -18.89 29.16 0.99
C SER A 83 -19.15 29.35 2.48
N GLY A 84 -18.44 28.56 3.30
CA GLY A 84 -18.32 28.80 4.72
C GLY A 84 -17.30 29.92 5.03
N THR A 85 -16.89 29.96 6.28
CA THR A 85 -15.79 30.81 6.77
C THR A 85 -14.95 30.02 7.79
N ALA A 86 -13.76 30.48 8.11
CA ALA A 86 -12.89 29.81 9.08
C ALA A 86 -13.54 29.52 10.44
N SER A 87 -14.45 30.43 10.90
CA SER A 87 -15.17 30.25 12.16
C SER A 87 -16.56 29.64 12.02
N ALA A 88 -17.01 29.39 10.77
CA ALA A 88 -18.35 28.94 10.45
C ALA A 88 -18.35 28.19 9.12
N PRO A 89 -17.71 27.01 9.03
CA PRO A 89 -17.73 26.19 7.82
C PRO A 89 -19.14 25.67 7.53
N ILE A 90 -19.41 25.32 6.27
CA ILE A 90 -20.62 24.57 5.91
C ILE A 90 -20.28 23.08 5.98
N THR A 91 -21.10 22.30 6.68
CA THR A 91 -20.81 20.89 6.93
C THR A 91 -21.85 19.97 6.31
N PHE A 92 -21.40 18.96 5.57
CA PHE A 92 -22.19 17.82 5.08
C PHE A 92 -21.78 16.58 5.86
N ALA A 93 -22.71 15.99 6.62
CA ALA A 93 -22.42 14.85 7.49
C ALA A 93 -23.63 13.90 7.62
N PRO A 94 -23.43 12.63 7.96
CA PRO A 94 -24.53 11.74 8.27
C PRO A 94 -25.24 12.17 9.55
N TYR A 95 -26.56 12.11 9.56
CA TYR A 95 -27.34 12.27 10.78
C TYR A 95 -27.12 11.06 11.69
N ASN A 96 -26.80 11.28 12.96
CA ASN A 96 -26.55 10.23 13.96
C ASN A 96 -25.57 9.10 13.51
N ASN A 97 -24.59 9.40 12.68
CA ASN A 97 -23.65 8.43 12.09
C ASN A 97 -24.36 7.33 11.29
N GLU A 98 -25.47 7.62 10.68
CA GLU A 98 -26.21 6.70 9.81
C GLU A 98 -25.44 6.41 8.53
N ALA A 99 -25.66 5.24 7.95
CA ALA A 99 -25.01 4.84 6.70
C ALA A 99 -25.58 5.64 5.52
N VAL A 100 -24.81 6.56 5.00
CA VAL A 100 -25.13 7.42 3.86
C VAL A 100 -24.15 7.17 2.73
N SER A 101 -24.65 7.01 1.52
CA SER A 101 -23.82 6.91 0.31
C SER A 101 -24.27 7.92 -0.73
N VAL A 102 -23.33 8.73 -1.22
CA VAL A 102 -23.53 9.60 -2.40
C VAL A 102 -22.96 8.86 -3.60
N SER A 103 -23.84 8.53 -4.57
CA SER A 103 -23.47 7.63 -5.67
C SER A 103 -23.45 8.35 -7.01
N GLY A 104 -22.36 8.16 -7.76
CA GLY A 104 -22.25 8.53 -9.16
C GLY A 104 -23.00 7.63 -10.11
N ALA A 105 -23.51 6.48 -9.62
CA ALA A 105 -24.17 5.48 -10.44
C ALA A 105 -25.69 5.53 -10.36
N ASN A 106 -26.36 5.16 -11.46
CA ASN A 106 -27.80 4.96 -11.53
C ASN A 106 -28.14 3.47 -11.57
N LEU A 107 -29.33 3.12 -11.08
CA LEU A 107 -29.84 1.76 -11.17
C LEU A 107 -30.17 1.39 -12.61
N LEU A 108 -29.85 0.15 -12.99
CA LEU A 108 -30.20 -0.46 -14.25
C LEU A 108 -31.15 -1.64 -14.00
N SER A 109 -32.29 -1.66 -14.69
CA SER A 109 -33.34 -2.66 -14.51
C SER A 109 -33.92 -3.06 -15.86
N SER A 110 -34.94 -3.94 -15.84
CA SER A 110 -35.67 -4.36 -17.04
C SER A 110 -34.83 -5.19 -18.01
N TRP A 111 -34.23 -6.24 -17.49
CA TRP A 111 -33.36 -7.14 -18.22
C TRP A 111 -34.12 -8.07 -19.17
N THR A 112 -33.59 -8.21 -20.39
CA THR A 112 -34.06 -9.13 -21.43
C THR A 112 -32.91 -10.07 -21.79
N GLN A 113 -33.22 -11.37 -21.88
CA GLN A 113 -32.22 -12.35 -22.31
C GLN A 113 -31.85 -12.12 -23.77
N SER A 114 -30.57 -12.04 -24.05
CA SER A 114 -30.00 -11.95 -25.41
C SER A 114 -29.65 -13.34 -25.93
N SER A 115 -28.75 -14.05 -25.27
CA SER A 115 -28.37 -15.43 -25.60
C SER A 115 -27.71 -16.08 -24.40
N GLY A 116 -27.95 -17.37 -24.14
CA GLY A 116 -27.32 -18.09 -23.04
C GLY A 116 -27.45 -17.35 -21.70
N ASN A 117 -26.34 -17.02 -21.08
CA ASN A 117 -26.30 -16.26 -19.82
C ASN A 117 -26.19 -14.74 -20.03
N ILE A 118 -26.20 -14.26 -21.26
CA ILE A 118 -26.08 -12.84 -21.57
C ILE A 118 -27.46 -12.20 -21.58
N TYR A 119 -27.61 -11.13 -20.83
CA TYR A 119 -28.82 -10.31 -20.75
C TYR A 119 -28.50 -8.88 -21.15
N TYR A 120 -29.47 -8.12 -21.65
CA TYR A 120 -29.31 -6.71 -21.92
C TYR A 120 -30.40 -5.87 -21.25
N ALA A 121 -30.08 -4.65 -20.95
CA ALA A 121 -30.99 -3.59 -20.53
C ALA A 121 -30.72 -2.31 -21.31
N SER A 122 -31.77 -1.50 -21.53
CA SER A 122 -31.61 -0.22 -22.21
C SER A 122 -31.06 0.83 -21.24
N ALA A 123 -30.00 1.53 -21.63
CA ALA A 123 -29.42 2.64 -20.90
C ALA A 123 -28.69 3.56 -21.88
N THR A 124 -28.71 4.87 -21.59
CA THR A 124 -27.80 5.83 -22.21
C THR A 124 -26.70 6.09 -21.22
N LEU A 125 -25.52 5.52 -21.49
CA LEU A 125 -24.35 5.80 -20.70
C LEU A 125 -23.76 7.14 -21.13
N PRO A 126 -23.11 7.89 -20.22
CA PRO A 126 -22.31 9.02 -20.61
C PRO A 126 -21.36 8.58 -21.71
N VAL A 127 -21.18 9.42 -22.74
CA VAL A 127 -20.25 9.09 -23.81
C VAL A 127 -18.85 9.03 -23.20
N ALA A 128 -18.16 7.91 -23.36
CA ALA A 128 -16.73 7.83 -23.10
C ALA A 128 -16.06 8.97 -23.89
N GLY A 129 -15.38 9.88 -23.23
CA GLY A 129 -14.75 11.00 -23.91
C GLY A 129 -14.95 12.37 -23.24
N GLU A 130 -15.34 12.43 -21.97
CA GLU A 130 -15.06 13.64 -21.22
C GLU A 130 -13.54 13.73 -21.05
N THR A 131 -12.90 14.51 -21.90
CA THR A 131 -11.52 14.94 -21.70
C THR A 131 -11.48 15.68 -20.38
N ALA A 132 -10.54 15.34 -19.50
CA ALA A 132 -10.23 16.19 -18.38
C ALA A 132 -9.74 17.52 -18.91
N ASP A 133 -10.59 18.53 -18.93
CA ASP A 133 -10.20 19.91 -19.26
C ASP A 133 -9.46 20.46 -18.04
N GLY A 134 -8.15 20.30 -18.01
CA GLY A 134 -7.32 21.04 -17.07
C GLY A 134 -7.43 22.54 -17.35
N PRO A 135 -7.28 23.42 -16.33
CA PRO A 135 -7.41 24.87 -16.46
C PRO A 135 -6.42 25.50 -17.44
N ASN A 136 -5.42 24.78 -17.89
CA ASN A 136 -4.41 25.23 -18.84
C ASN A 136 -4.64 24.72 -20.27
N GLY A 137 -5.83 24.14 -20.55
CA GLY A 137 -6.11 23.56 -21.87
C GLY A 137 -5.29 22.30 -22.15
N GLU A 138 -4.83 21.63 -21.11
CA GLU A 138 -4.24 20.31 -21.19
C GLU A 138 -5.37 19.33 -21.53
N THR A 139 -5.67 19.21 -22.81
CA THR A 139 -6.49 18.15 -23.38
C THR A 139 -5.73 16.84 -23.23
N ALA A 140 -5.58 16.40 -22.02
CA ALA A 140 -4.84 15.20 -21.78
C ALA A 140 -5.72 13.99 -21.99
N GLY A 141 -5.22 13.10 -22.62
CA GLY A 141 -5.70 11.85 -23.05
C GLY A 141 -6.17 10.83 -22.03
N VAL A 142 -6.56 11.19 -20.83
CA VAL A 142 -7.25 10.28 -19.93
C VAL A 142 -8.73 10.34 -20.21
N VAL A 143 -9.23 9.35 -20.92
CA VAL A 143 -10.65 9.24 -21.26
C VAL A 143 -11.36 8.44 -20.15
N GLN A 144 -12.26 9.13 -19.45
CA GLN A 144 -13.13 8.50 -18.47
C GLN A 144 -13.94 7.38 -19.10
N ALA A 145 -13.93 6.21 -18.49
CA ALA A 145 -14.67 5.08 -18.96
C ALA A 145 -15.99 4.89 -18.20
N ASN A 146 -16.92 4.27 -18.88
CA ASN A 146 -18.13 3.79 -18.24
C ASN A 146 -17.80 2.65 -17.27
N GLN A 147 -18.50 2.61 -16.13
CA GLN A 147 -18.42 1.52 -15.15
C GLN A 147 -19.77 0.89 -14.95
N LEU A 148 -19.78 -0.43 -14.79
CA LEU A 148 -20.92 -1.21 -14.38
C LEU A 148 -20.64 -1.91 -13.06
N PHE A 149 -21.62 -1.93 -12.17
CA PHE A 149 -21.51 -2.59 -10.87
C PHE A 149 -22.65 -3.59 -10.69
N VAL A 150 -22.32 -4.74 -10.11
CA VAL A 150 -23.28 -5.77 -9.73
C VAL A 150 -23.17 -6.03 -8.24
N ASN A 151 -24.21 -5.73 -7.48
CA ASN A 151 -24.24 -5.83 -6.02
C ASN A 151 -23.07 -5.07 -5.34
N GLY A 152 -22.71 -3.90 -5.86
CA GLY A 152 -21.66 -3.04 -5.34
C GLY A 152 -20.23 -3.43 -5.72
N THR A 153 -20.04 -4.43 -6.58
CA THR A 153 -18.74 -4.82 -7.14
C THR A 153 -18.68 -4.46 -8.61
N MET A 154 -17.54 -3.89 -9.05
CA MET A 154 -17.34 -3.52 -10.44
C MET A 154 -17.28 -4.76 -11.34
N ALA A 155 -18.05 -4.73 -12.42
CA ALA A 155 -17.99 -5.73 -13.49
C ALA A 155 -16.89 -5.39 -14.48
N ILE A 156 -16.30 -6.41 -15.08
CA ILE A 156 -15.17 -6.29 -16.03
C ILE A 156 -15.72 -5.98 -17.42
N THR A 157 -15.16 -5.00 -18.11
CA THR A 157 -15.43 -4.80 -19.53
C THR A 157 -15.00 -6.05 -20.28
N ALA A 158 -15.89 -6.56 -21.15
CA ALA A 158 -15.60 -7.75 -21.97
C ALA A 158 -14.22 -7.63 -22.62
N GLN A 159 -13.36 -8.60 -22.38
CA GLN A 159 -11.94 -8.57 -22.74
C GLN A 159 -11.39 -9.93 -23.12
N TRP A 160 -10.24 -9.93 -23.79
CA TRP A 160 -9.44 -11.10 -24.06
C TRP A 160 -7.96 -10.82 -23.74
N PRO A 161 -7.24 -11.71 -23.01
CA PRO A 161 -7.76 -12.88 -22.30
C PRO A 161 -8.82 -12.50 -21.27
N ASN A 162 -9.66 -13.48 -20.89
CA ASN A 162 -10.71 -13.24 -19.91
C ASN A 162 -10.13 -12.69 -18.62
N GLY A 163 -10.69 -11.58 -18.13
CA GLY A 163 -10.26 -10.91 -16.91
C GLY A 163 -10.47 -11.76 -15.67
N THR A 164 -9.78 -11.39 -14.61
CA THR A 164 -10.08 -11.82 -13.25
C THR A 164 -11.26 -11.02 -12.72
N THR A 165 -11.79 -11.37 -11.54
CA THR A 165 -12.76 -10.50 -10.84
C THR A 165 -12.10 -9.27 -10.21
N ASP A 166 -10.79 -9.19 -10.25
CA ASP A 166 -9.97 -8.11 -9.74
C ASP A 166 -9.42 -7.30 -10.94
N PRO A 167 -9.91 -6.08 -11.17
CA PRO A 167 -9.45 -5.25 -12.29
C PRO A 167 -8.00 -4.76 -12.13
N SER A 168 -7.47 -4.77 -10.91
CA SER A 168 -6.07 -4.41 -10.64
C SER A 168 -5.08 -5.48 -11.13
N HIS A 169 -5.56 -6.68 -11.47
CA HIS A 169 -4.75 -7.81 -11.94
C HIS A 169 -5.36 -8.42 -13.20
N SER A 170 -5.43 -7.65 -14.28
CA SER A 170 -5.93 -8.14 -15.57
C SER A 170 -5.09 -9.30 -16.10
N ALA A 171 -5.77 -10.34 -16.58
CA ALA A 171 -5.09 -11.40 -17.31
C ALA A 171 -4.53 -10.85 -18.63
N THR A 172 -3.30 -11.19 -18.95
CA THR A 172 -2.60 -10.71 -20.16
C THR A 172 -2.18 -11.85 -21.05
N SER A 173 -2.12 -11.60 -22.36
CA SER A 173 -1.37 -12.39 -23.32
C SER A 173 0.02 -11.79 -23.52
N THR A 174 0.86 -12.50 -24.28
CA THR A 174 2.23 -12.06 -24.58
C THR A 174 2.44 -11.99 -26.09
N ALA A 175 2.87 -10.86 -26.58
CA ALA A 175 3.21 -10.65 -27.97
C ALA A 175 4.34 -11.59 -28.43
N GLN A 176 4.14 -12.29 -29.55
CA GLN A 176 5.02 -13.35 -30.02
C GLN A 176 5.99 -12.87 -31.10
N ALA A 177 6.88 -13.78 -31.50
CA ALA A 177 7.84 -13.53 -32.57
C ALA A 177 7.16 -13.07 -33.87
N GLY A 178 7.66 -11.98 -34.43
CA GLY A 178 7.08 -11.31 -35.59
C GLY A 178 6.22 -10.09 -35.23
N THR A 179 6.01 -9.81 -33.97
CA THR A 179 5.50 -8.53 -33.51
C THR A 179 6.49 -7.43 -33.87
N SER A 180 5.96 -6.35 -34.37
CA SER A 180 6.70 -5.14 -34.72
C SER A 180 5.79 -3.95 -34.47
N ASP A 181 6.36 -2.77 -34.56
CA ASP A 181 5.66 -1.52 -34.50
C ASP A 181 4.38 -1.52 -35.37
N GLY A 182 3.22 -1.41 -34.76
CA GLY A 182 1.92 -1.39 -35.44
C GLY A 182 1.32 -2.75 -35.81
N THR A 183 1.98 -3.86 -35.48
CA THR A 183 1.44 -5.21 -35.72
C THR A 183 1.80 -6.14 -34.56
N VAL A 184 0.80 -6.69 -33.92
CA VAL A 184 0.95 -7.66 -32.82
C VAL A 184 0.65 -9.07 -33.33
N VAL A 185 1.58 -9.97 -33.12
CA VAL A 185 1.45 -11.39 -33.51
C VAL A 185 1.21 -12.22 -32.26
N ASP A 186 0.12 -12.99 -32.26
CA ASP A 186 -0.19 -13.91 -31.18
C ASP A 186 -1.03 -15.09 -31.72
N SER A 187 -0.45 -16.27 -31.72
CA SER A 187 -1.10 -17.50 -32.16
C SER A 187 -2.23 -17.99 -31.24
N THR A 188 -2.36 -17.42 -30.03
CA THR A 188 -3.41 -17.76 -29.06
C THR A 188 -4.68 -16.93 -29.22
N LEU A 189 -4.67 -15.92 -30.12
CA LEU A 189 -5.87 -15.16 -30.46
C LEU A 189 -7.02 -16.09 -30.85
N PRO A 190 -8.21 -15.93 -30.27
CA PRO A 190 -9.33 -16.81 -30.54
C PRO A 190 -9.80 -16.70 -32.00
N ALA A 191 -9.94 -17.86 -32.64
CA ALA A 191 -10.35 -17.93 -34.05
C ALA A 191 -11.80 -17.43 -34.21
N GLY A 192 -12.00 -16.59 -35.23
CA GLY A 192 -13.34 -16.09 -35.61
C GLY A 192 -13.82 -14.89 -34.82
N ILE A 193 -13.04 -14.37 -33.86
CA ILE A 193 -13.31 -13.11 -33.17
C ILE A 193 -12.66 -11.95 -33.91
N ASN A 194 -13.40 -10.87 -34.10
CA ASN A 194 -12.91 -9.64 -34.73
C ASN A 194 -12.73 -8.54 -33.67
N PHE A 195 -11.47 -8.27 -33.32
CA PHE A 195 -11.10 -7.22 -32.36
C PHE A 195 -10.99 -5.80 -32.96
N THR A 196 -11.28 -5.64 -34.28
CA THR A 196 -11.22 -4.28 -34.87
C THR A 196 -12.06 -3.29 -34.07
N GLY A 197 -11.44 -2.19 -33.62
CA GLY A 197 -12.05 -1.17 -32.78
C GLY A 197 -12.00 -1.45 -31.29
N ALA A 198 -11.48 -2.61 -30.85
CA ALA A 198 -11.15 -2.84 -29.47
C ALA A 198 -9.93 -2.00 -29.04
N LEU A 199 -9.71 -1.85 -27.76
CA LEU A 199 -8.52 -1.22 -27.19
C LEU A 199 -7.53 -2.30 -26.78
N GLU A 200 -6.30 -2.19 -27.26
CA GLU A 200 -5.16 -2.92 -26.75
C GLU A 200 -4.59 -2.16 -25.56
N HIS A 201 -4.52 -2.80 -24.41
CA HIS A 201 -3.79 -2.32 -23.24
C HIS A 201 -2.47 -3.09 -23.20
N VAL A 202 -1.36 -2.38 -23.35
CA VAL A 202 -0.04 -3.03 -23.46
C VAL A 202 0.94 -2.46 -22.45
N VAL A 203 1.70 -3.34 -21.82
CA VAL A 203 2.90 -3.02 -21.06
C VAL A 203 4.11 -3.45 -21.88
N SER A 204 5.02 -2.53 -22.15
CA SER A 204 6.20 -2.75 -22.98
C SER A 204 7.08 -3.87 -22.43
N THR A 205 7.90 -4.46 -23.29
CA THR A 205 8.86 -5.51 -22.89
C THR A 205 9.84 -5.01 -21.84
N GLU A 206 10.26 -3.74 -21.93
CA GLU A 206 11.10 -3.11 -20.92
C GLU A 206 10.35 -2.85 -19.60
N GLY A 207 9.01 -2.86 -19.63
CA GLY A 207 8.12 -2.83 -18.48
C GLY A 207 7.96 -1.47 -17.82
N TRP A 208 8.54 -0.40 -18.35
CA TRP A 208 8.46 0.94 -17.78
C TRP A 208 7.42 1.85 -18.46
N THR A 209 6.84 1.42 -19.59
CA THR A 209 5.71 2.11 -20.21
C THR A 209 4.51 1.21 -20.34
N ALA A 210 3.34 1.79 -20.16
CA ALA A 210 2.07 1.22 -20.51
C ALA A 210 1.34 2.17 -21.47
N SER A 211 0.62 1.61 -22.43
CA SER A 211 -0.17 2.40 -23.39
C SER A 211 -1.46 1.70 -23.78
N VAL A 212 -2.36 2.47 -24.37
CA VAL A 212 -3.64 1.98 -24.86
C VAL A 212 -3.81 2.37 -26.32
N ASN A 213 -3.88 1.37 -27.19
CA ASN A 213 -3.88 1.54 -28.64
C ASN A 213 -5.16 1.00 -29.27
N PRO A 214 -5.85 1.76 -30.14
CA PRO A 214 -6.98 1.22 -30.88
C PRO A 214 -6.55 0.17 -31.92
N VAL A 215 -7.20 -0.99 -31.89
CA VAL A 215 -7.02 -2.02 -32.92
C VAL A 215 -7.64 -1.57 -34.24
N SER A 216 -6.81 -1.31 -35.24
CA SER A 216 -7.24 -0.81 -36.55
C SER A 216 -7.79 -1.90 -37.47
N SER A 217 -7.26 -3.10 -37.40
CA SER A 217 -7.67 -4.25 -38.21
C SER A 217 -7.14 -5.58 -37.69
N MET A 218 -7.77 -6.68 -38.07
CA MET A 218 -7.21 -8.02 -37.92
C MET A 218 -6.25 -8.34 -39.03
N GLY A 219 -5.14 -9.03 -38.72
CA GLY A 219 -4.25 -9.61 -39.72
C GLY A 219 -4.88 -10.77 -40.44
N THR A 220 -4.46 -10.99 -41.67
CA THR A 220 -5.00 -12.08 -42.55
C THR A 220 -4.09 -13.29 -42.60
N GLY A 221 -2.99 -13.30 -41.87
CA GLY A 221 -1.93 -14.32 -41.92
C GLY A 221 -2.09 -15.45 -40.88
N SER A 222 -1.13 -16.36 -40.90
CA SER A 222 -0.87 -17.36 -39.87
C SER A 222 0.63 -17.21 -39.50
N PRO A 223 0.99 -16.98 -38.24
CA PRO A 223 0.12 -16.91 -37.05
C PRO A 223 -0.89 -15.76 -37.06
N ALA A 224 -1.92 -15.85 -36.20
CA ALA A 224 -2.90 -14.80 -36.06
C ALA A 224 -2.24 -13.50 -35.55
N SER A 225 -2.79 -12.36 -35.98
CA SER A 225 -2.27 -11.03 -35.64
C SER A 225 -3.34 -9.96 -35.71
N PHE A 226 -3.07 -8.80 -35.15
CA PHE A 226 -3.86 -7.58 -35.31
C PHE A 226 -2.94 -6.38 -35.50
N ASN A 227 -3.49 -5.29 -36.03
CA ASN A 227 -2.77 -4.05 -36.22
C ASN A 227 -3.35 -2.98 -35.32
N VAL A 228 -2.48 -2.12 -34.76
CA VAL A 228 -2.84 -0.94 -33.99
C VAL A 228 -2.63 0.32 -34.83
N THR A 229 -3.31 1.43 -34.47
CA THR A 229 -3.23 2.68 -35.23
C THR A 229 -2.21 3.65 -34.66
N GLU A 230 -1.94 3.54 -33.39
CA GLU A 230 -1.02 4.42 -32.67
C GLU A 230 0.06 3.57 -32.03
N HIS A 231 1.25 4.12 -31.97
CA HIS A 231 2.39 3.47 -31.36
C HIS A 231 2.64 4.13 -30.00
N CYS A 232 3.10 3.35 -29.08
CA CYS A 232 3.72 3.90 -27.91
C CYS A 232 5.05 4.59 -28.33
N ALA A 233 5.44 5.65 -27.65
CA ALA A 233 6.70 6.36 -27.92
C ALA A 233 7.93 5.54 -27.63
N ASP A 234 7.79 4.56 -26.79
CA ASP A 234 8.83 3.60 -26.53
C ASP A 234 8.97 2.68 -27.73
N PRO A 235 10.16 2.57 -28.35
CA PRO A 235 10.40 1.65 -29.44
C PRO A 235 10.18 0.16 -29.09
N ASN A 236 9.99 -0.15 -27.81
CA ASN A 236 9.73 -1.49 -27.34
C ASN A 236 8.22 -1.78 -27.11
N CYS A 237 7.35 -0.79 -27.33
CA CYS A 237 5.90 -1.03 -27.31
C CYS A 237 5.52 -1.99 -28.44
N ASN A 238 4.68 -2.97 -28.10
CA ASN A 238 4.24 -4.03 -29.00
C ASN A 238 5.37 -4.94 -29.54
N ASP A 239 6.53 -4.88 -28.94
CA ASP A 239 7.60 -5.80 -29.25
C ASP A 239 7.32 -7.21 -28.71
N GLN A 240 8.04 -8.17 -29.28
CA GLN A 240 7.98 -9.54 -28.77
C GLN A 240 8.28 -9.59 -27.27
N GLY A 241 7.35 -10.14 -26.50
CA GLY A 241 7.43 -10.27 -25.05
C GLY A 241 6.57 -9.25 -24.30
N SER A 242 6.08 -8.18 -24.96
CA SER A 242 5.15 -7.24 -24.33
C SER A 242 3.87 -7.94 -23.88
N LYS A 243 3.38 -7.55 -22.70
CA LYS A 243 2.15 -8.09 -22.13
C LYS A 243 0.97 -7.21 -22.51
N TYR A 244 -0.13 -7.83 -22.94
CA TYR A 244 -1.28 -7.05 -23.37
C TYR A 244 -2.61 -7.78 -23.13
N PHE A 245 -3.70 -7.02 -23.12
CA PHE A 245 -5.07 -7.53 -23.25
C PHE A 245 -5.89 -6.63 -24.19
N LEU A 246 -6.97 -7.18 -24.73
CA LEU A 246 -7.88 -6.48 -25.64
C LEU A 246 -9.24 -6.30 -24.96
N SER A 247 -9.81 -5.09 -24.97
CA SER A 247 -11.08 -4.84 -24.31
C SER A 247 -12.02 -3.95 -25.12
N GLY A 248 -13.34 -4.06 -24.89
CA GLY A 248 -14.36 -3.17 -25.43
C GLY A 248 -14.47 -3.20 -26.95
N GLY A 249 -14.68 -2.01 -27.56
CA GLY A 249 -14.86 -1.84 -29.00
C GLY A 249 -16.24 -2.23 -29.52
N PRO A 250 -16.51 -1.99 -30.82
CA PRO A 250 -17.85 -2.20 -31.41
C PRO A 250 -18.26 -3.67 -31.51
N ASN A 251 -17.30 -4.58 -31.43
CA ASN A 251 -17.50 -6.02 -31.50
C ASN A 251 -17.42 -6.70 -30.13
N GLY A 252 -17.41 -5.95 -29.02
CA GLY A 252 -17.20 -6.46 -27.68
C GLY A 252 -18.16 -7.58 -27.24
N LEU A 253 -19.35 -7.65 -27.83
CA LEU A 253 -20.27 -8.76 -27.58
C LEU A 253 -19.71 -10.13 -28.03
N GLN A 254 -18.73 -10.18 -28.92
CA GLN A 254 -18.13 -11.44 -29.40
C GLN A 254 -17.17 -12.07 -28.39
N PHE A 255 -16.64 -11.26 -27.47
CA PHE A 255 -15.76 -11.71 -26.40
C PHE A 255 -16.31 -11.40 -25.00
N LEU A 256 -17.65 -11.19 -24.90
CA LEU A 256 -18.38 -11.26 -23.66
C LEU A 256 -18.74 -12.73 -23.44
N ASP A 257 -17.81 -13.53 -22.92
CA ASP A 257 -17.90 -14.98 -22.90
C ASP A 257 -17.67 -15.58 -21.50
N GLN A 258 -17.48 -14.71 -20.47
CA GLN A 258 -17.29 -15.08 -19.08
C GLN A 258 -18.29 -14.36 -18.15
N ALA A 259 -18.59 -15.01 -17.01
CA ALA A 259 -19.40 -14.37 -15.95
C ALA A 259 -18.67 -13.16 -15.36
N ASN A 260 -19.43 -12.13 -15.00
CA ASN A 260 -18.98 -10.82 -14.53
C ASN A 260 -18.42 -9.89 -15.62
N GLU A 261 -18.54 -10.27 -16.88
CA GLU A 261 -18.24 -9.37 -18.00
C GLU A 261 -19.46 -8.61 -18.49
N TRP A 262 -19.21 -7.39 -18.98
CA TRP A 262 -20.22 -6.53 -19.56
C TRP A 262 -19.70 -5.79 -20.79
N TRP A 263 -20.61 -5.37 -21.64
CA TRP A 263 -20.33 -4.56 -22.81
C TRP A 263 -21.46 -3.58 -23.10
N TYR A 264 -21.12 -2.39 -23.58
CA TYR A 264 -22.10 -1.36 -23.99
C TYR A 264 -22.15 -1.21 -25.50
N ASP A 265 -23.33 -1.33 -26.07
CA ASP A 265 -23.62 -0.97 -27.46
C ASP A 265 -24.15 0.46 -27.52
N PRO A 266 -23.32 1.44 -27.94
CA PRO A 266 -23.74 2.82 -28.03
C PRO A 266 -24.75 3.07 -29.16
N SER A 267 -24.80 2.20 -30.18
CA SER A 267 -25.73 2.33 -31.30
C SER A 267 -27.16 1.91 -30.94
N ALA A 268 -27.26 0.87 -30.13
CA ALA A 268 -28.55 0.35 -29.65
C ALA A 268 -28.95 0.90 -28.26
N HIS A 269 -28.08 1.68 -27.61
CA HIS A 269 -28.21 2.13 -26.21
C HIS A 269 -28.53 0.95 -25.27
N ARG A 270 -27.69 -0.10 -25.32
CA ARG A 270 -27.84 -1.32 -24.54
C ARG A 270 -26.59 -1.68 -23.77
N VAL A 271 -26.78 -1.97 -22.49
CA VAL A 271 -25.78 -2.65 -21.67
C VAL A 271 -26.05 -4.15 -21.74
N TYR A 272 -25.06 -4.93 -22.16
CA TYR A 272 -25.05 -6.38 -22.11
C TYR A 272 -24.22 -6.83 -20.90
N LEU A 273 -24.71 -7.83 -20.19
CA LEU A 273 -24.08 -8.35 -18.98
C LEU A 273 -24.27 -9.87 -18.90
N TRP A 274 -23.17 -10.54 -18.61
CA TRP A 274 -23.21 -11.90 -18.06
C TRP A 274 -23.02 -11.77 -16.54
N ALA A 275 -24.09 -11.81 -15.79
CA ALA A 275 -24.06 -11.58 -14.36
C ALA A 275 -23.19 -12.61 -13.62
N PRO A 276 -22.55 -12.24 -12.50
CA PRO A 276 -21.88 -13.19 -11.61
C PRO A 276 -22.84 -14.33 -11.22
N GLY A 277 -22.38 -15.57 -11.32
CA GLY A 277 -23.20 -16.76 -11.06
C GLY A 277 -24.15 -17.17 -12.20
N GLY A 278 -24.21 -16.43 -13.32
CA GLY A 278 -25.07 -16.70 -14.48
C GLY A 278 -26.54 -16.35 -14.21
N GLY A 279 -27.38 -16.58 -15.23
CA GLY A 279 -28.83 -16.31 -15.14
C GLY A 279 -29.20 -14.84 -15.22
N SER A 280 -30.49 -14.55 -14.95
CA SER A 280 -31.01 -13.19 -15.07
C SER A 280 -30.50 -12.23 -14.01
N PRO A 281 -30.00 -11.03 -14.38
CA PRO A 281 -29.58 -10.01 -13.42
C PRO A 281 -30.70 -9.36 -12.62
N ALA A 282 -31.97 -9.72 -12.90
CA ALA A 282 -33.15 -9.05 -12.32
C ALA A 282 -33.24 -9.15 -10.78
N SER A 283 -32.56 -10.12 -10.17
CA SER A 283 -32.48 -10.27 -8.70
C SER A 283 -31.28 -9.55 -8.09
N SER A 284 -30.39 -8.96 -8.90
CA SER A 284 -29.20 -8.23 -8.46
C SER A 284 -29.44 -6.72 -8.52
N VAL A 285 -28.73 -5.99 -7.67
CA VAL A 285 -28.61 -4.54 -7.81
C VAL A 285 -27.56 -4.26 -8.86
N VAL A 286 -27.99 -3.85 -10.06
CA VAL A 286 -27.07 -3.47 -11.13
C VAL A 286 -27.12 -1.97 -11.30
N GLU A 287 -25.93 -1.37 -11.33
CA GLU A 287 -25.75 0.09 -11.40
C GLU A 287 -24.74 0.43 -12.47
N TYR A 288 -24.89 1.60 -13.10
CA TYR A 288 -23.93 2.09 -14.08
C TYR A 288 -23.54 3.53 -13.78
N LYS A 289 -22.27 3.87 -13.98
CA LYS A 289 -21.74 5.22 -13.75
C LYS A 289 -22.46 6.23 -14.63
N GLN A 290 -22.85 7.34 -14.03
CA GLN A 290 -23.57 8.43 -14.69
C GLN A 290 -22.95 9.80 -14.39
N ARG A 291 -22.24 9.92 -13.26
CA ARG A 291 -21.66 11.19 -12.77
C ARG A 291 -20.20 10.98 -12.40
N ARG A 292 -19.39 11.94 -12.71
CA ARG A 292 -17.98 11.94 -12.34
C ARG A 292 -17.81 12.27 -10.85
N TYR A 293 -18.52 13.28 -10.37
CA TYR A 293 -18.37 13.80 -9.01
C TYR A 293 -19.60 13.53 -8.16
N ALA A 294 -19.36 13.11 -6.92
CA ALA A 294 -20.36 13.11 -5.84
C ALA A 294 -20.48 14.51 -5.24
N PHE A 295 -19.33 15.18 -5.05
CA PHE A 295 -19.26 16.58 -4.64
C PHE A 295 -18.37 17.34 -5.64
N ASP A 296 -18.90 18.46 -6.13
CA ASP A 296 -18.16 19.47 -6.87
C ASP A 296 -18.07 20.75 -6.04
N LEU A 297 -16.91 20.96 -5.44
CA LEU A 297 -16.63 22.08 -4.54
C LEU A 297 -15.95 23.26 -5.27
N SER A 298 -16.00 23.25 -6.61
CA SER A 298 -15.37 24.29 -7.42
C SER A 298 -15.81 25.69 -7.02
N GLY A 299 -14.83 26.55 -6.71
CA GLY A 299 -15.06 27.94 -6.31
C GLY A 299 -15.59 28.14 -4.90
N GLN A 300 -15.70 27.08 -4.12
CA GLN A 300 -16.14 27.15 -2.74
C GLN A 300 -14.96 27.13 -1.76
N SER A 301 -15.24 27.48 -0.50
CA SER A 301 -14.25 27.51 0.55
C SER A 301 -14.89 27.17 1.90
N TYR A 302 -14.09 26.54 2.79
CA TYR A 302 -14.55 26.14 4.12
C TYR A 302 -15.78 25.23 4.06
N ILE A 303 -15.75 24.26 3.18
CA ILE A 303 -16.75 23.19 3.10
C ILE A 303 -16.18 21.95 3.78
N ASN A 304 -16.92 21.38 4.71
CA ASN A 304 -16.59 20.10 5.33
C ASN A 304 -17.52 19.01 4.79
N VAL A 305 -16.95 17.99 4.17
CA VAL A 305 -17.65 16.76 3.75
C VAL A 305 -17.09 15.64 4.61
N THR A 306 -17.88 15.11 5.53
CA THR A 306 -17.35 14.17 6.52
C THR A 306 -18.27 12.99 6.80
N GLY A 307 -17.70 11.80 7.04
CA GLY A 307 -18.41 10.60 7.49
C GLY A 307 -19.33 9.96 6.45
N LEU A 308 -19.20 10.31 5.18
CA LEU A 308 -20.05 9.83 4.09
C LEU A 308 -19.35 8.73 3.28
N GLY A 309 -20.15 7.80 2.74
CA GLY A 309 -19.74 6.94 1.64
C GLY A 309 -19.88 7.66 0.29
N ILE A 310 -18.90 7.45 -0.60
CA ILE A 310 -18.94 7.88 -2.00
C ILE A 310 -18.73 6.64 -2.87
N PHE A 311 -19.60 6.42 -3.85
CA PHE A 311 -19.55 5.22 -4.67
C PHE A 311 -19.64 5.53 -6.15
N GLY A 312 -18.67 5.02 -6.93
CA GLY A 312 -18.58 5.20 -8.37
C GLY A 312 -18.47 6.67 -8.80
N ALA A 313 -17.86 7.49 -7.95
CA ALA A 313 -17.68 8.92 -8.14
C ALA A 313 -16.51 9.44 -7.30
N SER A 314 -16.12 10.68 -7.56
CA SER A 314 -15.03 11.39 -6.92
C SER A 314 -15.47 12.71 -6.29
N VAL A 315 -14.49 13.51 -5.81
CA VAL A 315 -14.68 14.87 -5.32
C VAL A 315 -13.75 15.81 -6.09
N ASN A 316 -14.25 16.98 -6.45
CA ASN A 316 -13.51 18.00 -7.18
C ASN A 316 -13.42 19.31 -6.39
N THR A 317 -12.25 19.94 -6.42
CA THR A 317 -12.03 21.35 -6.05
C THR A 317 -11.44 22.11 -7.23
N SER A 318 -11.41 23.44 -7.19
CA SER A 318 -10.83 24.28 -8.24
C SER A 318 -9.70 25.16 -7.70
N ASP A 319 -8.99 25.86 -8.58
CA ASP A 319 -7.89 26.77 -8.19
C ASP A 319 -8.29 27.87 -7.22
N THR A 320 -9.60 28.17 -7.14
CA THR A 320 -10.14 29.17 -6.21
C THR A 320 -10.74 28.56 -4.93
N SER A 321 -10.77 27.22 -4.82
CA SER A 321 -11.23 26.53 -3.63
C SER A 321 -10.18 26.61 -2.52
N THR A 322 -10.61 26.81 -1.27
CA THR A 322 -9.65 26.91 -0.17
C THR A 322 -10.24 26.46 1.17
N HIS A 323 -9.43 25.76 1.97
CA HIS A 323 -9.81 25.28 3.30
C HIS A 323 -11.02 24.33 3.30
N ASP A 324 -11.22 23.57 2.23
CA ASP A 324 -12.20 22.50 2.19
C ASP A 324 -11.60 21.26 2.85
N THR A 325 -12.42 20.56 3.63
CA THR A 325 -12.03 19.34 4.35
C THR A 325 -12.87 18.15 3.90
N LEU A 326 -12.20 17.13 3.38
CA LEU A 326 -12.74 15.83 3.08
C LEU A 326 -12.27 14.88 4.18
N GLY A 327 -13.17 14.46 5.08
CA GLY A 327 -12.78 13.72 6.28
C GLY A 327 -13.62 12.49 6.55
N SER A 328 -13.03 11.44 7.06
CA SER A 328 -13.71 10.20 7.45
C SER A 328 -14.61 9.64 6.34
N LEU A 329 -14.19 9.74 5.08
CA LEU A 329 -14.93 9.27 3.92
C LEU A 329 -14.59 7.80 3.63
N ILE A 330 -15.55 7.09 3.03
CA ILE A 330 -15.31 5.79 2.38
C ILE A 330 -15.59 5.98 0.89
N VAL A 331 -14.54 6.15 0.08
CA VAL A 331 -14.66 6.42 -1.35
C VAL A 331 -14.23 5.18 -2.13
N LYS A 332 -15.18 4.61 -2.88
CA LYS A 332 -14.92 3.38 -3.62
C LYS A 332 -15.24 3.56 -5.10
N TYR A 333 -14.35 3.03 -5.96
CA TYR A 333 -14.41 3.20 -7.41
C TYR A 333 -14.36 4.68 -7.79
N VAL A 334 -13.29 5.31 -7.32
CA VAL A 334 -13.03 6.75 -7.43
C VAL A 334 -13.12 7.21 -8.86
N ASP A 335 -12.40 6.50 -9.73
CA ASP A 335 -12.35 6.82 -11.14
C ASP A 335 -12.11 5.60 -12.01
N GLN A 336 -12.41 5.71 -13.31
CA GLN A 336 -12.18 4.65 -14.29
C GLN A 336 -11.79 5.29 -15.61
N GLU A 337 -10.63 4.92 -16.08
CA GLU A 337 -10.09 5.32 -17.37
C GLU A 337 -9.83 4.07 -18.21
N THR A 338 -9.98 4.19 -19.52
CA THR A 338 -9.64 3.12 -20.48
C THR A 338 -8.55 3.52 -21.45
N THR A 339 -8.21 4.78 -21.53
CA THR A 339 -7.16 5.28 -22.43
C THR A 339 -6.11 6.02 -21.64
N LEU A 340 -4.86 5.62 -21.82
CA LEU A 340 -3.70 6.43 -21.49
C LEU A 340 -3.39 7.35 -22.68
N PRO A 341 -2.83 8.54 -22.45
CA PRO A 341 -2.54 9.48 -23.55
C PRO A 341 -1.62 8.88 -24.61
N ALA A 342 -2.01 9.02 -25.88
CA ALA A 342 -1.24 8.57 -27.02
C ALA A 342 0.05 9.35 -27.26
N ASP A 343 0.22 10.52 -26.67
CA ASP A 343 1.36 11.40 -26.91
C ASP A 343 2.48 11.28 -25.85
N LEU A 344 2.60 10.10 -25.25
CA LEU A 344 3.89 9.66 -24.68
C LEU A 344 5.01 9.71 -25.74
N ASN A 345 4.67 10.05 -26.97
CA ASN A 345 5.52 10.02 -28.15
C ASN A 345 6.51 11.16 -28.28
N ASN A 346 6.58 12.13 -27.36
CA ASN A 346 7.52 13.23 -27.53
C ASN A 346 8.02 13.85 -26.23
N VAL A 347 8.95 13.40 -25.84
CA VAL A 347 9.83 13.13 -24.82
C VAL A 347 10.77 14.25 -24.44
N SER A 348 10.23 15.17 -23.73
CA SER A 348 10.98 15.70 -22.59
C SER A 348 10.11 15.44 -21.37
N CYS A 349 10.69 15.00 -20.28
CA CYS A 349 9.97 14.66 -19.05
C CYS A 349 9.03 15.78 -18.56
N GLY A 350 9.25 17.02 -19.00
CA GLY A 350 8.42 18.18 -18.73
C GLY A 350 6.99 18.13 -19.25
N THR A 351 6.68 17.27 -20.23
CA THR A 351 5.32 17.09 -20.77
C THR A 351 4.66 15.77 -20.34
N TRP A 352 5.41 14.75 -20.04
CA TRP A 352 4.88 13.44 -19.67
C TRP A 352 4.21 13.40 -18.33
N CYS A 353 4.78 14.12 -17.42
CA CYS A 353 4.46 13.97 -16.01
C CYS A 353 3.19 14.75 -15.63
N SER A 354 2.62 15.56 -16.51
CA SER A 354 1.45 16.40 -16.24
C SER A 354 0.14 15.88 -16.80
N HIS A 355 0.19 14.97 -17.78
CA HIS A 355 -1.00 14.62 -18.57
C HIS A 355 -2.05 13.75 -17.87
N GLU A 356 -1.73 13.16 -16.73
CA GLU A 356 -2.63 12.25 -16.00
C GLU A 356 -3.05 12.81 -14.65
N SER A 357 -3.00 14.13 -14.51
CA SER A 357 -3.17 14.77 -13.20
C SER A 357 -4.61 14.86 -12.72
N ASP A 358 -5.58 14.84 -13.62
CA ASP A 358 -6.97 15.18 -13.33
C ASP A 358 -7.85 13.96 -13.05
N THR A 359 -7.33 12.97 -12.31
CA THR A 359 -8.07 11.76 -11.96
C THR A 359 -8.12 11.56 -10.45
N GLY A 360 -9.08 10.80 -9.98
CA GLY A 360 -9.29 10.55 -8.56
C GLY A 360 -9.94 11.74 -7.83
N ILE A 361 -9.65 11.89 -6.54
CA ILE A 361 -10.03 13.06 -5.74
C ILE A 361 -9.10 14.21 -6.11
N ILE A 362 -9.64 15.28 -6.65
CA ILE A 362 -8.88 16.41 -7.18
C ILE A 362 -8.77 17.52 -6.14
N LEU A 363 -7.56 17.78 -5.65
CA LEU A 363 -7.26 18.80 -4.67
C LEU A 363 -6.46 19.94 -5.31
N ARG A 364 -7.18 20.94 -5.85
CA ARG A 364 -6.67 22.22 -6.38
C ARG A 364 -6.82 23.31 -5.32
N GLY A 365 -6.37 24.53 -5.69
CA GLY A 365 -6.48 25.69 -4.81
C GLY A 365 -5.50 25.64 -3.64
N SER A 366 -5.96 25.94 -2.42
CA SER A 366 -5.01 25.99 -1.30
C SER A 366 -5.64 25.58 0.04
N TYR A 367 -4.82 24.96 0.89
CA TYR A 367 -5.21 24.53 2.24
C TYR A 367 -6.38 23.53 2.26
N ASN A 368 -6.64 22.84 1.16
CA ASN A 368 -7.64 21.76 1.12
C ASN A 368 -7.06 20.50 1.71
N SER A 369 -7.89 19.64 2.28
CA SER A 369 -7.42 18.45 2.99
C SER A 369 -8.27 17.21 2.71
N LEU A 370 -7.59 16.06 2.64
CA LEU A 370 -8.17 14.72 2.71
C LEU A 370 -7.59 14.03 3.95
N VAL A 371 -8.45 13.70 4.91
CA VAL A 371 -8.01 13.14 6.18
C VAL A 371 -8.90 11.98 6.64
N ASP A 372 -8.30 11.02 7.39
CA ASP A 372 -9.01 9.92 8.06
C ASP A 372 -9.95 9.13 7.14
N SER A 373 -9.59 8.98 5.85
CA SER A 373 -10.47 8.46 4.81
C SER A 373 -9.92 7.17 4.20
N ASP A 374 -10.83 6.30 3.78
CA ASP A 374 -10.55 5.09 2.99
C ASP A 374 -10.92 5.38 1.53
N VAL A 375 -9.92 5.37 0.63
CA VAL A 375 -10.08 5.68 -0.78
C VAL A 375 -9.51 4.54 -1.62
N SER A 376 -10.33 3.96 -2.48
CA SER A 376 -9.93 2.74 -3.19
C SER A 376 -10.57 2.60 -4.57
N TRP A 377 -9.93 1.77 -5.38
CA TRP A 377 -10.37 1.35 -6.70
C TRP A 377 -10.40 2.50 -7.71
N GLY A 378 -9.22 2.84 -8.21
CA GLY A 378 -9.04 3.79 -9.31
C GLY A 378 -8.09 3.26 -10.40
N ALA A 379 -8.48 3.39 -11.66
CA ALA A 379 -7.65 2.94 -12.78
C ALA A 379 -6.37 3.77 -12.94
N ALA A 380 -6.43 5.03 -12.54
CA ALA A 380 -5.32 5.96 -12.51
C ALA A 380 -5.08 6.49 -11.07
N ASN A 381 -5.02 7.80 -10.83
CA ASN A 381 -4.79 8.31 -9.48
C ASN A 381 -5.99 8.07 -8.55
N LEU A 382 -5.73 7.84 -7.27
CA LEU A 382 -6.77 7.95 -6.24
C LEU A 382 -6.89 9.39 -5.73
N VAL A 383 -5.75 10.09 -5.62
CA VAL A 383 -5.69 11.49 -5.15
C VAL A 383 -4.74 12.28 -6.04
N ALA A 384 -5.21 13.38 -6.60
CA ALA A 384 -4.40 14.35 -7.33
C ALA A 384 -4.21 15.64 -6.53
N VAL A 385 -2.97 15.92 -6.13
CA VAL A 385 -2.55 17.15 -5.46
C VAL A 385 -2.04 18.12 -6.52
N LEU A 386 -2.84 19.14 -6.82
CA LEU A 386 -2.57 20.12 -7.87
C LEU A 386 -2.57 21.56 -7.33
N GLY A 387 -2.74 21.71 -6.02
CA GLY A 387 -2.82 22.98 -5.32
C GLY A 387 -1.68 23.18 -4.32
N GLN A 388 -1.77 24.21 -3.49
CA GLN A 388 -0.74 24.61 -2.55
C GLN A 388 -1.16 24.36 -1.11
N ASN A 389 -0.22 23.96 -0.24
CA ASN A 389 -0.48 23.64 1.16
C ASN A 389 -1.60 22.59 1.35
N ILE A 390 -1.62 21.61 0.49
CA ILE A 390 -2.59 20.51 0.53
C ILE A 390 -2.19 19.50 1.60
N THR A 391 -3.17 19.00 2.35
CA THR A 391 -2.96 17.95 3.36
C THR A 391 -3.62 16.65 2.91
N VAL A 392 -2.81 15.57 2.82
CA VAL A 392 -3.28 14.19 2.64
C VAL A 392 -2.76 13.40 3.84
N ARG A 393 -3.60 13.22 4.87
CA ARG A 393 -3.10 12.71 6.14
C ARG A 393 -4.01 11.65 6.74
N ASN A 394 -3.38 10.61 7.28
CA ASN A 394 -4.05 9.54 8.03
C ASN A 394 -5.13 8.84 7.19
N ASN A 395 -4.82 8.52 5.94
CA ASN A 395 -5.75 7.84 5.04
C ASN A 395 -5.29 6.42 4.75
N LEU A 396 -6.25 5.56 4.41
CA LEU A 396 -6.05 4.27 3.78
C LEU A 396 -6.29 4.42 2.28
N LEU A 397 -5.24 4.29 1.47
CA LEU A 397 -5.28 4.52 0.03
C LEU A 397 -4.80 3.25 -0.68
N HIS A 398 -5.67 2.60 -1.46
CA HIS A 398 -5.33 1.30 -1.99
C HIS A 398 -6.08 0.91 -3.28
N ASP A 399 -5.57 -0.12 -3.97
CA ASP A 399 -6.13 -0.62 -5.22
C ASP A 399 -6.22 0.50 -6.28
N GLY A 400 -5.09 1.12 -6.59
CA GLY A 400 -5.01 2.22 -7.56
C GLY A 400 -4.02 1.98 -8.68
N ASP A 401 -4.09 2.82 -9.74
CA ASP A 401 -3.16 2.84 -10.85
C ASP A 401 -3.04 1.49 -11.60
N TRP A 402 -4.12 0.74 -11.74
CA TRP A 402 -4.03 -0.57 -12.40
C TRP A 402 -3.84 -0.52 -13.92
N LEU A 403 -3.86 0.64 -14.54
CA LEU A 403 -3.42 0.81 -15.93
C LEU A 403 -1.90 0.81 -16.06
N GLY A 404 -1.16 1.05 -14.96
CA GLY A 404 0.29 0.94 -14.91
C GLY A 404 1.05 2.00 -15.70
N GLY A 405 0.43 3.16 -15.98
CA GLY A 405 1.07 4.30 -16.65
C GLY A 405 1.93 5.16 -15.72
N TYR A 406 1.83 6.47 -15.86
CA TYR A 406 2.42 7.46 -14.95
C TYR A 406 1.46 8.02 -13.87
N PRO A 407 0.19 7.60 -13.77
CA PRO A 407 -0.57 7.81 -12.56
C PRO A 407 0.08 7.19 -11.32
N SER A 408 -0.53 7.43 -10.17
CA SER A 408 -0.07 6.88 -8.89
C SER A 408 -1.22 6.92 -7.89
N ILE A 409 -1.09 6.26 -6.77
CA ILE A 409 -2.11 6.40 -5.73
C ILE A 409 -2.22 7.87 -5.29
N VAL A 410 -1.08 8.55 -5.03
CA VAL A 410 -1.06 9.99 -4.75
C VAL A 410 -0.16 10.69 -5.78
N LYS A 411 -0.74 11.49 -6.65
CA LYS A 411 -0.03 12.29 -7.65
C LYS A 411 0.15 13.73 -7.18
N VAL A 412 1.38 14.23 -7.20
CA VAL A 412 1.69 15.66 -6.97
C VAL A 412 2.17 16.26 -8.29
N ALA A 413 1.45 17.22 -8.83
CA ALA A 413 1.70 17.78 -10.16
C ALA A 413 1.40 19.29 -10.21
N ASN A 414 1.72 19.94 -11.33
CA ASN A 414 1.45 21.37 -11.59
C ASN A 414 2.04 22.30 -10.52
N GLY A 415 3.21 21.97 -9.96
CA GLY A 415 3.82 22.72 -8.87
C GLY A 415 3.11 22.57 -7.52
N GLY A 416 2.31 21.51 -7.34
CA GLY A 416 1.59 21.24 -6.11
C GLY A 416 2.54 21.18 -4.90
N GLU A 417 2.03 21.62 -3.75
CA GLU A 417 2.70 21.52 -2.46
C GLU A 417 1.84 20.72 -1.50
N ALA A 418 2.41 19.68 -0.91
CA ALA A 418 1.66 18.77 -0.06
C ALA A 418 2.38 18.39 1.23
N ASN A 419 1.59 18.20 2.28
CA ASN A 419 1.93 17.38 3.43
C ASN A 419 1.20 16.03 3.32
N ILE A 420 1.94 14.98 2.91
CA ILE A 420 1.43 13.62 2.76
C ILE A 420 1.98 12.80 3.92
N SER A 421 1.14 12.53 4.93
CA SER A 421 1.67 11.95 6.17
C SER A 421 0.73 10.96 6.84
N HIS A 422 1.33 9.95 7.50
CA HIS A 422 0.61 8.91 8.24
C HIS A 422 -0.44 8.17 7.39
N ASN A 423 -0.21 8.03 6.08
CA ASN A 423 -1.09 7.23 5.24
C ASN A 423 -0.57 5.79 5.15
N THR A 424 -1.49 4.84 5.07
CA THR A 424 -1.20 3.48 4.61
C THR A 424 -1.57 3.40 3.14
N ILE A 425 -0.58 3.08 2.28
CA ILE A 425 -0.72 3.09 0.82
C ILE A 425 -0.27 1.75 0.27
N TYR A 426 -1.15 1.04 -0.44
CA TYR A 426 -0.80 -0.28 -0.97
C TYR A 426 -1.57 -0.66 -2.24
N ASP A 427 -1.13 -1.75 -2.88
CA ASP A 427 -1.66 -2.30 -4.13
C ASP A 427 -1.75 -1.25 -5.24
N SER A 428 -0.57 -0.70 -5.59
CA SER A 428 -0.39 0.23 -6.70
C SER A 428 0.10 -0.48 -7.95
N GLY A 429 -0.43 -0.11 -9.11
CA GLY A 429 0.04 -0.62 -10.41
C GLY A 429 1.49 -0.25 -10.71
N ARG A 430 1.91 0.96 -10.36
CA ARG A 430 3.26 1.46 -10.48
C ARG A 430 3.72 2.20 -9.23
N PHE A 431 3.52 3.50 -9.14
CA PHE A 431 3.98 4.32 -8.02
C PHE A 431 2.93 4.41 -6.91
N ALA A 432 3.34 4.43 -5.66
CA ALA A 432 2.44 4.83 -4.57
C ALA A 432 2.31 6.36 -4.50
N ILE A 433 3.44 7.08 -4.55
CA ILE A 433 3.47 8.55 -4.55
C ILE A 433 4.38 9.03 -5.69
N HIS A 434 3.87 9.91 -6.54
CA HIS A 434 4.62 10.43 -7.68
C HIS A 434 4.64 11.96 -7.74
N PHE A 435 5.82 12.53 -7.74
CA PHE A 435 6.08 13.95 -8.01
C PHE A 435 6.40 14.14 -9.49
N SER A 436 5.53 14.79 -10.24
CA SER A 436 5.61 14.92 -11.69
C SER A 436 5.73 16.35 -12.21
N SER A 437 6.21 17.24 -11.36
CA SER A 437 6.55 18.62 -11.74
C SER A 437 7.57 19.20 -10.76
N ASP A 438 8.25 20.28 -11.18
CA ASP A 438 9.06 21.07 -10.25
C ASP A 438 8.19 21.56 -9.09
N SER A 439 8.71 21.45 -7.89
CA SER A 439 8.03 21.97 -6.70
C SER A 439 8.11 23.49 -6.67
N ALA A 440 6.97 24.18 -6.54
CA ALA A 440 6.94 25.62 -6.32
C ALA A 440 7.33 25.99 -4.88
N SER A 441 7.10 25.05 -3.97
CA SER A 441 7.46 25.09 -2.54
C SER A 441 7.73 23.66 -2.07
N PRO A 442 8.57 23.47 -1.03
CA PRO A 442 8.91 22.13 -0.59
C PRO A 442 7.71 21.38 0.00
N SER A 443 7.46 20.21 -0.52
CA SER A 443 6.52 19.24 0.04
C SER A 443 7.17 18.40 1.16
N ARG A 444 6.33 17.74 1.96
CA ARG A 444 6.79 16.74 2.90
C ARG A 444 6.00 15.45 2.78
N VAL A 445 6.68 14.33 2.68
CA VAL A 445 6.12 12.96 2.68
C VAL A 445 6.69 12.24 3.90
N SER A 446 5.87 11.99 4.92
CA SER A 446 6.41 11.50 6.19
C SER A 446 5.48 10.53 6.91
N TYR A 447 6.09 9.56 7.61
CA TYR A 447 5.37 8.58 8.41
C TYR A 447 4.33 7.77 7.64
N ASN A 448 4.52 7.56 6.33
CA ASN A 448 3.64 6.70 5.55
C ASN A 448 4.14 5.25 5.59
N ASN A 449 3.20 4.31 5.63
CA ASN A 449 3.45 2.89 5.42
C ASN A 449 3.06 2.51 3.99
N ILE A 450 4.03 2.16 3.15
CA ILE A 450 3.86 1.95 1.71
C ILE A 450 4.30 0.54 1.35
N TYR A 451 3.41 -0.26 0.73
CA TYR A 451 3.74 -1.64 0.36
C TYR A 451 2.94 -2.14 -0.84
N ASN A 452 3.32 -3.29 -1.39
CA ASN A 452 2.69 -3.92 -2.54
C ASN A 452 2.56 -2.98 -3.76
N PHE A 453 3.61 -2.25 -4.07
CA PHE A 453 3.66 -1.36 -5.24
C PHE A 453 4.27 -2.05 -6.46
N GLY A 454 3.99 -1.57 -7.69
CA GLY A 454 4.56 -2.08 -8.92
C GLY A 454 3.94 -3.38 -9.42
N SER A 455 2.61 -3.54 -9.32
CA SER A 455 1.92 -4.76 -9.76
C SER A 455 1.84 -4.91 -11.28
N GLN A 456 1.91 -3.81 -12.03
CA GLN A 456 1.72 -3.79 -13.49
C GLN A 456 3.02 -3.52 -14.26
N THR A 457 3.81 -2.56 -13.80
CA THR A 457 5.01 -2.07 -14.49
C THR A 457 6.22 -2.11 -13.57
N ARG A 458 7.40 -1.91 -14.14
CA ARG A 458 8.69 -1.81 -13.46
C ARG A 458 9.37 -0.50 -13.79
N ASP A 459 10.61 -0.29 -13.37
CA ASP A 459 11.33 0.97 -13.40
C ASP A 459 10.57 2.03 -12.62
N LEU A 460 10.51 1.81 -11.31
CA LEU A 460 9.65 2.55 -10.40
C LEU A 460 10.28 2.74 -9.03
N GLY A 461 9.75 3.71 -8.30
CA GLY A 461 9.93 3.85 -6.86
C GLY A 461 8.56 3.84 -6.19
N ALA A 462 8.46 3.32 -4.96
CA ALA A 462 7.26 3.53 -4.17
C ALA A 462 6.98 5.04 -4.02
N ILE A 463 8.04 5.82 -3.76
CA ILE A 463 8.05 7.28 -3.91
C ILE A 463 8.96 7.59 -5.11
N TYR A 464 8.42 8.25 -6.12
CA TYR A 464 9.09 8.47 -7.39
C TYR A 464 9.05 9.93 -7.82
N THR A 465 10.14 10.39 -8.42
CA THR A 465 10.24 11.64 -9.18
C THR A 465 11.25 11.48 -10.31
N CYS A 466 11.01 12.16 -11.41
CA CYS A 466 11.92 12.20 -12.54
C CYS A 466 12.13 13.63 -13.02
N CYS A 467 13.39 13.99 -13.30
CA CYS A 467 13.75 15.18 -14.04
C CYS A 467 13.40 16.53 -13.39
N HIS A 468 12.92 16.53 -12.17
CA HIS A 468 12.38 17.70 -11.48
C HIS A 468 13.19 18.16 -10.30
N SER A 469 13.05 19.44 -9.94
CA SER A 469 13.60 19.99 -8.70
C SER A 469 12.61 19.82 -7.55
N GLY A 470 13.08 19.23 -6.46
CA GLY A 470 12.32 19.10 -5.21
C GLY A 470 12.28 20.39 -4.39
N ASP A 471 13.18 21.32 -4.66
CA ASP A 471 13.34 22.60 -3.92
C ASP A 471 13.33 22.45 -2.39
N GLY A 472 13.95 21.37 -1.88
CA GLY A 472 13.95 21.03 -0.45
C GLY A 472 12.81 20.12 -0.01
N THR A 473 12.04 19.55 -0.93
CA THR A 473 11.06 18.51 -0.64
C THR A 473 11.69 17.37 0.14
N ARG A 474 11.03 16.94 1.22
CA ARG A 474 11.57 15.98 2.18
C ARG A 474 10.71 14.72 2.25
N PHE A 475 11.37 13.57 2.16
CA PHE A 475 10.79 12.23 2.34
C PHE A 475 11.39 11.63 3.61
N ASP A 476 10.61 11.60 4.70
CA ASP A 476 11.16 11.21 6.00
C ASP A 476 10.26 10.29 6.82
N HIS A 477 10.87 9.40 7.60
CA HIS A 477 10.18 8.48 8.50
C HIS A 477 9.13 7.60 7.78
N ASN A 478 9.34 7.27 6.52
CA ASN A 478 8.45 6.36 5.81
C ASN A 478 8.95 4.92 5.96
N VAL A 479 8.00 3.99 6.06
CA VAL A 479 8.23 2.55 5.98
C VAL A 479 7.79 2.09 4.60
N ILE A 480 8.73 1.49 3.83
CA ILE A 480 8.51 1.15 2.42
C ILE A 480 8.92 -0.31 2.21
N HIS A 481 7.99 -1.15 1.74
CA HIS A 481 8.27 -2.57 1.66
C HIS A 481 7.43 -3.34 0.63
N ASP A 482 7.85 -4.57 0.37
CA ASP A 482 7.13 -5.57 -0.40
C ASP A 482 6.68 -5.07 -1.78
N SER A 483 7.66 -4.72 -2.65
CA SER A 483 7.38 -4.49 -4.05
C SER A 483 6.86 -5.76 -4.71
N GLN A 484 5.86 -5.64 -5.57
CA GLN A 484 5.37 -6.76 -6.38
C GLN A 484 6.26 -7.04 -7.61
N THR A 485 7.13 -6.09 -7.95
CA THR A 485 8.14 -6.25 -8.98
C THR A 485 9.48 -6.58 -8.35
N VAL A 486 9.99 -7.78 -8.59
CA VAL A 486 11.25 -8.27 -8.05
C VAL A 486 12.37 -8.19 -9.08
N ASP A 487 12.72 -7.01 -9.55
CA ASP A 487 13.84 -6.82 -10.46
C ASP A 487 14.65 -5.55 -10.13
N LYS A 488 15.80 -5.40 -10.79
CA LYS A 488 16.73 -4.28 -10.59
C LYS A 488 16.15 -2.89 -10.89
N PHE A 489 14.90 -2.79 -11.32
CA PHE A 489 14.22 -1.56 -11.66
C PHE A 489 13.11 -1.18 -10.68
N SER A 490 13.00 -1.87 -9.55
CA SER A 490 12.08 -1.51 -8.48
C SER A 490 12.84 -0.98 -7.27
N THR A 491 12.42 0.11 -6.72
CA THR A 491 13.14 0.87 -5.70
C THR A 491 12.18 1.39 -4.62
N GLY A 492 12.65 1.56 -3.40
CA GLY A 492 11.85 2.21 -2.35
C GLY A 492 11.60 3.68 -2.67
N ILE A 493 12.69 4.49 -2.77
CA ILE A 493 12.62 5.91 -3.16
C ILE A 493 13.49 6.12 -4.39
N PHE A 494 12.92 6.62 -5.47
CA PHE A 494 13.64 6.80 -6.72
C PHE A 494 13.63 8.27 -7.17
N ILE A 495 14.82 8.91 -7.08
CA ILE A 495 15.10 10.22 -7.65
C ILE A 495 15.73 9.97 -9.02
N ASP A 496 14.89 9.97 -10.05
CA ASP A 496 15.27 9.55 -11.38
C ASP A 496 15.70 10.72 -12.26
N ASP A 497 16.49 10.40 -13.25
CA ASP A 497 16.90 11.20 -14.40
C ASP A 497 17.16 12.68 -14.11
N SER A 498 18.17 12.96 -13.31
CA SER A 498 18.58 14.31 -12.92
C SER A 498 17.67 15.02 -11.90
N GLY A 499 16.85 14.30 -11.16
CA GLY A 499 16.13 14.86 -10.03
C GLY A 499 17.07 15.45 -8.99
N GLN A 500 16.75 16.62 -8.43
CA GLN A 500 17.66 17.36 -7.58
C GLN A 500 16.96 18.09 -6.43
N GLY A 501 17.70 18.36 -5.35
CA GLY A 501 17.23 19.17 -4.23
C GLY A 501 16.24 18.46 -3.32
N TYR A 502 16.27 17.13 -3.23
CA TYR A 502 15.45 16.32 -2.34
C TYR A 502 16.22 15.95 -1.06
N GLN A 503 15.49 15.78 0.04
CA GLN A 503 16.03 15.25 1.29
C GLN A 503 15.31 13.95 1.65
N LEU A 504 16.07 12.88 1.89
CA LEU A 504 15.61 11.55 2.27
C LEU A 504 16.20 11.22 3.63
N ASP A 505 15.36 11.09 4.68
CA ASP A 505 15.91 10.76 5.99
C ASP A 505 14.98 9.91 6.87
N HIS A 506 15.56 9.11 7.75
CA HIS A 506 14.87 8.22 8.67
C HIS A 506 13.86 7.27 7.99
N ASN A 507 14.04 6.95 6.71
CA ASN A 507 13.20 5.96 6.04
C ASN A 507 13.72 4.54 6.32
N VAL A 508 12.79 3.59 6.38
CA VAL A 508 13.10 2.16 6.54
C VAL A 508 12.57 1.42 5.32
N SER A 509 13.38 0.56 4.69
CA SER A 509 12.98 -0.17 3.49
C SER A 509 13.42 -1.63 3.52
N TRP A 510 12.53 -2.53 3.02
CA TRP A 510 12.85 -3.95 2.77
C TRP A 510 12.01 -4.49 1.62
N ASN A 511 12.48 -5.55 0.97
CA ASN A 511 11.80 -6.21 -0.17
C ASN A 511 11.33 -5.24 -1.26
N THR A 512 12.11 -4.21 -1.54
CA THR A 512 11.76 -3.17 -2.54
C THR A 512 12.06 -3.61 -3.97
N GLY A 513 12.46 -4.84 -4.16
CA GLY A 513 12.83 -5.42 -5.45
C GLY A 513 14.30 -5.25 -5.80
N SER A 514 14.86 -4.06 -5.65
CA SER A 514 16.27 -3.78 -5.91
C SER A 514 16.90 -2.91 -4.83
N TYR A 515 16.55 -1.62 -4.78
CA TYR A 515 17.26 -0.66 -3.92
C TYR A 515 16.33 -0.02 -2.89
N GLY A 516 16.84 0.33 -1.72
CA GLY A 516 16.14 1.14 -0.75
C GLY A 516 15.89 2.55 -1.27
N TYR A 517 16.92 3.17 -1.88
CA TYR A 517 16.81 4.40 -2.67
C TYR A 517 17.71 4.35 -3.90
N LYS A 518 17.38 5.16 -4.90
CA LYS A 518 18.17 5.31 -6.11
C LYS A 518 18.27 6.78 -6.50
N LEU A 519 19.49 7.25 -6.73
CA LEU A 519 19.78 8.50 -7.42
C LEU A 519 20.23 8.14 -8.82
N ASN A 520 19.49 8.55 -9.84
CA ASN A 520 19.78 8.23 -11.24
C ASN A 520 20.01 9.50 -12.06
N ALA A 521 20.88 9.40 -13.05
CA ALA A 521 21.18 10.47 -13.98
C ALA A 521 21.43 9.97 -15.41
N SER A 522 20.88 8.81 -15.75
CA SER A 522 21.23 8.09 -16.98
C SER A 522 20.65 8.71 -18.25
N GLY A 523 19.50 9.36 -18.16
CA GLY A 523 18.79 9.95 -19.33
C GLY A 523 19.08 11.43 -19.57
N GLY A 524 19.60 12.13 -18.56
CA GLY A 524 19.81 13.57 -18.62
C GLY A 524 21.25 13.98 -18.93
N ASN A 525 21.71 15.01 -18.26
CA ASN A 525 23.08 15.53 -18.39
C ASN A 525 24.10 14.81 -17.49
N GLY A 526 23.73 13.71 -16.84
CA GLY A 526 24.54 12.95 -15.91
C GLY A 526 24.66 13.56 -14.51
N GLN A 527 23.70 14.39 -14.11
CA GLN A 527 23.71 15.13 -12.85
C GLN A 527 22.55 14.73 -11.94
N SER A 528 22.82 14.65 -10.62
CA SER A 528 21.81 14.48 -9.56
C SER A 528 22.25 15.31 -8.36
N LEU A 529 21.91 16.60 -8.39
CA LEU A 529 22.55 17.62 -7.57
C LEU A 529 21.81 17.92 -6.27
N ASN A 530 22.56 18.29 -5.23
CA ASN A 530 22.01 18.79 -3.96
C ASN A 530 21.00 17.85 -3.30
N ASN A 531 21.10 16.54 -3.50
CA ASN A 531 20.27 15.58 -2.80
C ASN A 531 20.90 15.19 -1.47
N LEU A 532 20.08 15.12 -0.43
CA LEU A 532 20.49 14.85 0.94
C LEU A 532 19.93 13.52 1.40
N VAL A 533 20.77 12.56 1.78
CA VAL A 533 20.36 11.20 2.17
C VAL A 533 20.96 10.89 3.54
N TYR A 534 20.12 10.91 4.56
CA TYR A 534 20.55 10.85 5.95
C TYR A 534 19.81 9.80 6.76
N ASN A 535 20.49 9.12 7.68
CA ASN A 535 19.84 8.31 8.71
C ASN A 535 18.77 7.34 8.17
N ASN A 536 18.97 6.69 7.03
CA ASN A 536 18.04 5.66 6.54
C ASN A 536 18.53 4.26 6.93
N SER A 537 17.59 3.32 7.12
CA SER A 537 17.87 1.92 7.43
C SER A 537 17.32 0.99 6.35
N TYR A 538 18.13 0.04 5.93
CA TYR A 538 17.81 -0.94 4.89
C TYR A 538 17.95 -2.36 5.44
N ALA A 539 16.99 -3.20 5.05
CA ALA A 539 16.95 -4.59 5.49
C ALA A 539 18.15 -5.41 4.97
N PRO A 540 18.53 -6.48 5.67
CA PRO A 540 19.49 -7.45 5.17
C PRO A 540 19.08 -8.02 3.81
N GLY A 541 20.06 -8.18 2.89
CA GLY A 541 19.81 -8.70 1.55
C GLY A 541 19.21 -7.70 0.54
N THR A 542 18.72 -6.54 0.99
CA THR A 542 18.29 -5.47 0.09
C THR A 542 19.51 -4.62 -0.30
N PRO A 543 19.92 -4.55 -1.57
CA PRO A 543 20.98 -3.64 -2.00
C PRO A 543 20.60 -2.21 -1.62
N ALA A 544 21.50 -1.51 -0.95
CA ALA A 544 21.18 -0.22 -0.36
C ALA A 544 20.99 0.88 -1.38
N THR A 545 21.81 0.91 -2.41
CA THR A 545 21.87 2.02 -3.36
C THR A 545 22.31 1.58 -4.75
N GLU A 546 21.69 2.13 -5.77
CA GLU A 546 22.39 2.41 -7.02
C GLU A 546 22.57 3.92 -7.18
N ALA A 547 23.75 4.42 -6.82
CA ALA A 547 24.22 5.73 -7.25
C ALA A 547 25.18 5.57 -8.44
N GLY A 548 25.21 4.40 -9.07
CA GLY A 548 26.25 3.94 -9.97
C GLY A 548 26.36 4.63 -11.33
N GLN A 549 25.49 5.61 -11.64
CA GLN A 549 25.52 6.35 -12.92
C GLN A 549 25.52 7.86 -12.76
N VAL A 550 25.69 8.38 -11.56
CA VAL A 550 25.73 9.82 -11.33
C VAL A 550 27.15 10.34 -11.58
N ASN A 551 27.36 10.96 -12.73
CA ASN A 551 28.65 11.55 -13.08
C ASN A 551 28.94 12.83 -12.28
N ASP A 552 27.92 13.53 -11.80
CA ASP A 552 28.06 14.73 -11.00
C ASP A 552 26.92 14.83 -9.97
N ALA A 553 27.28 14.67 -8.71
CA ALA A 553 26.38 14.82 -7.56
C ALA A 553 26.81 16.01 -6.68
N THR A 554 27.33 17.06 -7.28
CA THR A 554 27.80 18.25 -6.55
C THR A 554 26.72 18.77 -5.61
N GLY A 555 27.13 18.99 -4.34
CA GLY A 555 26.22 19.45 -3.27
C GLY A 555 25.39 18.34 -2.62
N SER A 556 25.43 17.12 -3.13
CA SER A 556 24.76 15.99 -2.49
C SER A 556 25.58 15.47 -1.30
N VAL A 557 24.85 15.03 -0.26
CA VAL A 557 25.45 14.52 1.00
C VAL A 557 24.74 13.22 1.37
N ILE A 558 25.52 12.18 1.65
CA ILE A 558 25.03 10.84 2.00
C ILE A 558 25.74 10.43 3.30
N GLU A 559 25.02 10.57 4.43
CA GLU A 559 25.60 10.37 5.76
C GLU A 559 24.65 9.68 6.73
N ASN A 560 25.20 8.98 7.72
CA ASN A 560 24.47 8.32 8.81
C ASN A 560 23.50 7.22 8.35
N ASN A 561 23.69 6.60 7.20
CA ASN A 561 22.80 5.53 6.75
C ASN A 561 23.32 4.15 7.21
N VAL A 562 22.41 3.24 7.45
CA VAL A 562 22.71 1.81 7.69
C VAL A 562 22.35 1.02 6.45
N TYR A 563 23.36 0.45 5.81
CA TYR A 563 23.18 -0.41 4.64
C TYR A 563 23.01 -1.86 5.03
N SER A 564 22.34 -2.61 4.17
CA SER A 564 22.06 -4.01 4.41
C SER A 564 23.34 -4.84 4.50
N TRP A 565 23.41 -5.73 5.46
CA TRP A 565 24.47 -6.72 5.57
C TRP A 565 24.40 -7.70 4.39
N GLY A 566 25.58 -7.92 3.75
CA GLY A 566 25.67 -8.75 2.53
C GLY A 566 25.41 -7.99 1.21
N GLY A 567 24.97 -6.72 1.27
CA GLY A 567 24.79 -5.85 0.10
C GLY A 567 26.12 -5.28 -0.42
N GLN A 568 26.13 -4.89 -1.69
CA GLN A 568 27.26 -4.14 -2.25
C GLN A 568 27.11 -2.66 -1.91
N ASP A 569 28.19 -2.04 -1.42
CA ASP A 569 28.26 -0.59 -1.28
C ASP A 569 28.42 0.03 -2.67
N TYR A 570 27.36 0.49 -3.27
CA TYR A 570 27.39 1.16 -4.57
C TYR A 570 27.69 2.66 -4.49
N GLU A 571 28.03 3.19 -3.32
CA GLU A 571 28.40 4.60 -3.14
C GLU A 571 29.67 5.01 -3.90
N THR A 572 30.47 4.04 -4.35
CA THR A 572 31.75 4.29 -5.04
C THR A 572 31.59 4.92 -6.43
N GLY A 573 30.37 5.09 -6.94
CA GLY A 573 30.09 5.70 -8.23
C GLY A 573 29.54 7.13 -8.19
N VAL A 574 29.34 7.72 -6.99
CA VAL A 574 28.79 9.07 -6.86
C VAL A 574 29.89 10.10 -6.90
N ALA A 575 30.14 10.67 -8.07
CA ALA A 575 31.20 11.69 -8.21
C ALA A 575 30.76 13.02 -7.56
N ASN A 576 31.68 13.64 -6.85
CA ASN A 576 31.54 14.96 -6.23
C ASN A 576 30.52 15.06 -5.06
N ALA A 577 29.97 13.95 -4.57
CA ALA A 577 29.16 13.93 -3.34
C ALA A 577 30.06 13.87 -2.10
N THR A 578 29.52 14.33 -0.97
CA THR A 578 30.09 14.03 0.36
C THR A 578 29.44 12.72 0.86
N VAL A 579 30.29 11.70 1.09
CA VAL A 579 29.84 10.38 1.59
C VAL A 579 30.64 10.04 2.83
N SER A 580 29.99 9.91 3.98
CA SER A 580 30.65 9.59 5.24
C SER A 580 29.69 9.08 6.30
N HIS A 581 30.24 8.43 7.35
CA HIS A 581 29.45 7.94 8.50
C HIS A 581 28.24 7.10 8.09
N ASN A 582 28.46 6.14 7.21
CA ASN A 582 27.47 5.16 6.82
C ASN A 582 27.96 3.78 7.25
N LEU A 583 27.11 3.00 7.90
CA LEU A 583 27.46 1.62 8.19
C LEU A 583 27.47 0.83 6.88
N SER A 584 28.66 0.33 6.54
CA SER A 584 28.89 -0.40 5.30
C SER A 584 28.07 -1.68 5.21
N GLY A 585 27.58 -2.04 4.04
CA GLY A 585 26.87 -3.28 3.76
C GLY A 585 27.64 -4.57 4.04
N TYR A 586 28.95 -4.46 4.37
CA TYR A 586 29.77 -5.59 4.86
C TYR A 586 29.79 -5.74 6.38
N SER A 587 29.18 -4.80 7.11
CA SER A 587 29.11 -4.82 8.57
C SER A 587 27.69 -5.19 9.00
N ASP A 588 27.58 -6.13 9.94
CA ASP A 588 26.29 -6.49 10.53
C ASP A 588 25.73 -5.30 11.33
N PRO A 589 24.56 -4.75 10.95
CA PRO A 589 23.92 -3.67 11.70
C PRO A 589 23.47 -4.07 13.09
N GLN A 590 23.37 -5.36 13.35
CA GLN A 590 22.81 -5.90 14.58
C GLN A 590 21.40 -5.33 14.85
N TYR A 591 20.50 -5.52 13.91
CA TYR A 591 19.10 -5.17 14.10
C TYR A 591 18.46 -6.04 15.19
N VAL A 592 17.48 -5.51 15.91
CA VAL A 592 16.80 -6.20 17.02
C VAL A 592 16.13 -7.48 16.54
N ASN A 593 15.28 -7.40 15.50
CA ASN A 593 14.65 -8.60 14.96
C ASN A 593 14.23 -8.40 13.48
N PRO A 594 15.15 -8.52 12.53
CA PRO A 594 14.83 -8.32 11.11
C PRO A 594 13.87 -9.38 10.56
N SER A 595 13.74 -10.54 11.20
CA SER A 595 12.80 -11.59 10.77
C SER A 595 11.32 -11.21 10.94
N VAL A 596 11.03 -10.19 11.71
CA VAL A 596 9.69 -9.60 11.87
C VAL A 596 9.68 -8.12 11.46
N ASN A 597 10.66 -7.72 10.66
CA ASN A 597 10.82 -6.37 10.13
C ASN A 597 11.05 -5.30 11.22
N ASP A 598 11.68 -5.69 12.33
CA ASP A 598 12.14 -4.77 13.37
C ASP A 598 13.60 -4.40 13.10
N TYR A 599 13.78 -3.21 12.54
CA TYR A 599 15.06 -2.65 12.15
C TYR A 599 15.62 -1.63 13.16
N HIS A 600 15.17 -1.67 14.41
CA HIS A 600 15.85 -0.97 15.48
C HIS A 600 17.23 -1.56 15.72
N LEU A 601 18.16 -0.74 16.18
CA LEU A 601 19.53 -1.17 16.45
C LEU A 601 19.62 -1.78 17.87
N GLN A 602 20.31 -2.90 17.98
CA GLN A 602 20.75 -3.37 19.30
C GLN A 602 21.75 -2.38 19.90
N SER A 603 21.79 -2.24 21.22
CA SER A 603 22.71 -1.32 21.89
C SER A 603 24.20 -1.62 21.65
N THR A 604 24.55 -2.79 21.13
CA THR A 604 25.90 -3.22 20.75
C THR A 604 26.20 -3.00 19.29
N SER A 605 25.27 -2.50 18.50
CA SER A 605 25.44 -2.25 17.08
C SER A 605 26.63 -1.32 16.82
N PRO A 606 27.43 -1.58 15.79
CA PRO A 606 28.48 -0.67 15.38
C PRO A 606 27.98 0.69 14.89
N ALA A 607 26.69 0.81 14.56
CA ALA A 607 26.02 2.05 14.15
C ALA A 607 25.68 2.97 15.33
N VAL A 608 25.68 2.44 16.57
CA VAL A 608 25.33 3.22 17.75
C VAL A 608 26.41 4.27 18.06
N ASN A 609 25.99 5.54 18.19
CA ASN A 609 26.86 6.70 18.40
C ASN A 609 27.95 6.89 17.31
N ALA A 610 27.77 6.33 16.13
CA ALA A 610 28.74 6.37 15.03
C ALA A 610 28.47 7.51 14.02
N GLY A 611 27.26 8.07 14.04
CA GLY A 611 26.85 9.14 13.16
C GLY A 611 27.38 10.54 13.54
N VAL A 612 27.16 11.47 12.65
CA VAL A 612 27.47 12.90 12.85
C VAL A 612 26.20 13.70 13.08
N THR A 613 26.32 14.79 13.83
CA THR A 613 25.18 15.69 14.06
C THR A 613 24.81 16.44 12.78
N ILE A 614 23.58 16.25 12.32
CA ILE A 614 23.01 16.89 11.13
C ILE A 614 21.87 17.82 11.58
N SER A 615 22.03 19.11 11.32
CA SER A 615 21.07 20.13 11.77
C SER A 615 19.66 19.87 11.17
N GLY A 616 18.64 19.81 12.03
CA GLY A 616 17.25 19.55 11.60
C GLY A 616 16.93 18.09 11.28
N VAL A 617 17.90 17.17 11.37
CA VAL A 617 17.73 15.73 11.16
C VAL A 617 17.95 14.98 12.48
N THR A 618 19.14 15.03 13.07
CA THR A 618 19.51 14.29 14.29
C THR A 618 19.10 15.00 15.59
N THR A 619 17.97 15.68 15.61
CA THR A 619 17.56 16.55 16.73
C THR A 619 17.10 15.79 17.98
N GLY A 620 16.90 14.50 17.91
CA GLY A 620 16.49 13.62 19.01
C GLY A 620 17.59 12.72 19.56
N ALA A 621 18.82 12.87 19.05
CA ALA A 621 19.91 11.98 19.38
C ALA A 621 20.27 11.97 20.89
N VAL A 622 20.50 10.77 21.42
CA VAL A 622 20.92 10.53 22.79
C VAL A 622 22.44 10.29 22.78
N GLY A 623 23.21 11.37 22.91
CA GLY A 623 24.66 11.32 22.78
C GLY A 623 25.14 11.78 21.41
N ALA A 624 26.09 11.08 20.80
CA ALA A 624 26.35 11.21 19.37
C ALA A 624 25.21 10.50 18.60
N PRO A 625 24.79 11.01 17.43
CA PRO A 625 23.73 10.35 16.68
C PRO A 625 24.11 8.91 16.29
N ASP A 626 23.10 8.06 16.22
CA ASP A 626 23.25 6.74 15.60
C ASP A 626 23.23 6.87 14.08
N GLU A 627 23.85 5.92 13.39
CA GLU A 627 23.57 5.72 11.96
C GLU A 627 22.27 4.92 11.82
N GLY A 628 21.44 5.24 10.81
CA GLY A 628 20.17 4.58 10.57
C GLY A 628 18.94 5.37 11.02
N ALA A 629 17.76 4.78 10.80
CA ALA A 629 16.48 5.44 10.96
C ALA A 629 16.00 5.56 12.41
N TYR A 630 16.51 4.72 13.30
CA TYR A 630 16.12 4.68 14.71
C TYR A 630 17.31 4.98 15.62
N GLU A 631 17.06 5.80 16.60
CA GLU A 631 18.04 6.18 17.63
C GLU A 631 17.88 5.29 18.86
N VAL A 632 18.95 4.63 19.29
CA VAL A 632 18.93 3.77 20.49
C VAL A 632 18.69 4.61 21.75
N GLY A 633 17.59 4.33 22.44
CA GLY A 633 17.15 5.10 23.60
C GLY A 633 16.47 6.43 23.25
N GLY A 634 16.25 6.72 21.97
CA GLY A 634 15.47 7.84 21.48
C GLY A 634 13.96 7.59 21.57
N LEU A 635 13.18 8.53 21.05
CA LEU A 635 11.74 8.35 20.89
C LEU A 635 11.48 7.53 19.60
N ASP A 636 10.67 6.50 19.74
CA ASP A 636 10.21 5.70 18.61
C ASP A 636 9.12 6.43 17.82
N TRP A 637 8.91 6.01 16.56
CA TRP A 637 7.93 6.60 15.67
C TRP A 637 7.16 5.51 14.89
N ILE A 638 5.92 5.81 14.52
CA ILE A 638 5.02 4.89 13.83
C ILE A 638 4.62 5.48 12.49
N ALA A 639 4.68 4.65 11.45
CA ALA A 639 4.23 4.97 10.10
C ALA A 639 2.86 4.33 9.83
N GLY A 640 2.11 4.97 8.92
CA GLY A 640 0.78 4.51 8.52
C GLY A 640 -0.34 5.20 9.27
N CYS A 641 -1.57 4.89 8.86
CA CYS A 641 -2.78 5.46 9.43
C CYS A 641 -3.26 4.68 10.67
N ASP A 642 -4.05 5.33 11.55
CA ASP A 642 -4.40 4.81 12.88
C ASP A 642 -5.92 4.58 13.11
N PHE A 643 -6.78 4.84 12.11
CA PHE A 643 -8.21 4.62 12.26
C PHE A 643 -8.63 3.18 11.93
N THR A 644 -9.90 2.83 12.19
CA THR A 644 -10.38 1.42 12.17
C THR A 644 -10.14 0.70 10.85
N ALA A 645 -10.29 1.35 9.70
CA ALA A 645 -10.07 0.72 8.39
C ALA A 645 -8.59 0.40 8.15
N CYS A 646 -7.67 1.27 8.57
CA CYS A 646 -6.23 1.02 8.51
C CYS A 646 -5.83 -0.23 9.28
N ASN A 647 -6.41 -0.39 10.45
CA ASN A 647 -6.16 -1.54 11.32
C ASN A 647 -6.78 -2.83 10.79
N ALA A 648 -7.67 -2.76 9.80
CA ALA A 648 -8.27 -3.93 9.16
C ALA A 648 -7.42 -4.48 8.01
N SER A 649 -6.65 -3.63 7.33
CA SER A 649 -5.79 -4.04 6.20
C SER A 649 -4.39 -4.45 6.64
N THR A 650 -3.88 -3.86 7.71
CA THR A 650 -2.69 -4.33 8.39
C THR A 650 -3.12 -5.13 9.60
N THR A 651 -2.52 -6.28 9.85
CA THR A 651 -2.66 -6.93 11.16
C THR A 651 -2.33 -5.87 12.20
N PRO A 652 -3.28 -5.45 13.07
CA PRO A 652 -2.97 -4.36 13.99
C PRO A 652 -1.77 -4.78 14.83
N TYR A 653 -0.67 -4.06 14.71
CA TYR A 653 0.46 -4.23 15.60
C TYR A 653 0.09 -3.61 16.93
N LEU A 654 -0.62 -4.36 17.74
CA LEU A 654 -0.79 -4.10 19.15
C LEU A 654 0.26 -4.90 19.91
N GLY A 655 1.52 -4.74 19.53
CA GLY A 655 2.66 -5.30 20.23
C GLY A 655 3.20 -4.24 21.18
N GLU A 656 3.38 -4.63 22.42
CA GLU A 656 4.04 -3.82 23.43
C GLU A 656 5.24 -4.58 23.95
N MET A 657 6.34 -3.87 24.21
CA MET A 657 7.41 -4.42 25.00
C MET A 657 6.89 -4.73 26.40
N ALA A 658 7.29 -5.85 26.97
CA ALA A 658 6.85 -6.23 28.29
C ALA A 658 7.17 -5.18 29.38
N THR A 659 8.18 -4.37 29.12
CA THR A 659 8.62 -3.27 29.98
C THR A 659 7.76 -2.01 29.91
N ALA A 660 6.83 -1.89 28.93
CA ALA A 660 5.92 -0.76 28.76
C ALA A 660 4.73 -0.76 29.76
N TYR A 661 4.80 -1.50 30.83
CA TYR A 661 3.72 -1.54 31.85
C TYR A 661 3.57 -0.20 32.57
N ALA A 662 2.33 0.20 32.82
CA ALA A 662 2.01 1.37 33.63
C ALA A 662 2.25 1.11 35.13
N THR A 663 1.96 -0.11 35.62
CA THR A 663 2.20 -0.59 36.96
C THR A 663 2.48 -2.08 36.98
N GLN A 664 3.19 -2.55 38.01
CA GLN A 664 3.52 -3.95 38.17
C GLN A 664 3.58 -4.37 39.65
N SER A 665 3.64 -5.65 39.93
CA SER A 665 3.91 -6.21 41.27
C SER A 665 4.77 -7.45 41.13
N GLY A 666 5.88 -7.48 41.84
CA GLY A 666 6.76 -8.64 42.02
C GLY A 666 7.85 -8.78 40.93
N THR A 667 7.75 -8.07 39.82
CA THR A 667 8.70 -8.16 38.71
C THR A 667 9.76 -7.06 38.78
N THR A 668 10.87 -7.25 38.07
CA THR A 668 11.86 -6.18 37.82
C THR A 668 12.21 -6.11 36.35
N THR A 669 12.38 -4.87 35.86
CA THR A 669 12.97 -4.65 34.53
C THR A 669 14.48 -4.73 34.68
N GLN A 670 15.14 -5.59 33.92
CA GLN A 670 16.60 -5.57 33.79
C GLN A 670 17.02 -5.07 32.41
N LEU A 671 18.03 -4.21 32.43
CA LEU A 671 18.68 -3.70 31.25
C LEU A 671 19.76 -4.68 30.78
N GLY A 672 19.64 -5.19 29.57
CA GLY A 672 20.81 -5.65 28.82
C GLY A 672 21.36 -7.03 29.18
N GLU A 673 20.55 -8.00 29.59
CA GLU A 673 21.01 -9.40 29.69
C GLU A 673 20.42 -10.35 28.63
N GLY A 674 19.61 -9.83 27.68
CA GLY A 674 19.29 -10.55 26.45
C GLY A 674 20.53 -10.66 25.55
N THR A 675 20.66 -11.75 24.82
CA THR A 675 21.70 -11.90 23.79
C THR A 675 21.57 -10.83 22.68
N ASP A 676 20.49 -10.06 22.69
CA ASP A 676 20.09 -9.03 21.75
C ASP A 676 20.07 -7.62 22.36
N GLY A 677 20.43 -7.43 23.62
CA GLY A 677 20.42 -6.12 24.28
C GLY A 677 19.04 -5.55 24.58
N ALA A 678 17.95 -6.27 24.28
CA ALA A 678 16.60 -5.82 24.54
C ALA A 678 16.26 -5.84 26.03
N HIS A 679 15.47 -4.87 26.48
CA HIS A 679 14.96 -4.81 27.82
C HIS A 679 13.84 -5.85 28.01
N ASP A 680 14.00 -6.77 28.90
CA ASP A 680 12.98 -7.74 29.27
C ASP A 680 12.53 -7.59 30.73
N VAL A 681 11.39 -8.17 31.04
CA VAL A 681 10.91 -8.30 32.43
C VAL A 681 11.39 -9.62 32.99
N GLN A 682 12.15 -9.54 34.07
CA GLN A 682 12.79 -10.70 34.73
C GLN A 682 12.29 -10.93 36.17
N TYR A 683 12.78 -11.99 36.77
CA TYR A 683 12.44 -12.41 38.14
C TYR A 683 10.94 -12.57 38.36
N ILE A 684 10.22 -12.99 37.31
CA ILE A 684 8.78 -13.19 37.32
C ILE A 684 8.46 -14.47 38.13
N ASN A 685 7.73 -14.33 39.24
CA ASN A 685 7.34 -15.44 40.09
C ASN A 685 5.83 -15.71 40.00
N ASN A 686 5.37 -16.79 40.59
CA ASN A 686 3.95 -17.11 40.62
C ASN A 686 3.12 -16.03 41.31
N GLY A 687 2.20 -15.43 40.57
CA GLY A 687 1.31 -14.36 41.02
C GLY A 687 1.77 -12.94 40.69
N ASP A 688 2.97 -12.78 40.17
CA ASP A 688 3.47 -11.49 39.69
C ASP A 688 2.67 -11.03 38.49
N TRP A 689 2.53 -9.72 38.31
CA TRP A 689 1.72 -9.15 37.24
C TRP A 689 2.24 -7.83 36.73
N MET A 690 1.90 -7.51 35.48
CA MET A 690 2.15 -6.27 34.77
C MET A 690 0.82 -5.72 34.20
N SER A 691 0.55 -4.43 34.37
CA SER A 691 -0.68 -3.77 33.92
C SER A 691 -0.37 -2.78 32.78
N TYR A 692 -1.03 -2.93 31.67
CA TYR A 692 -0.92 -2.09 30.47
C TYR A 692 -2.23 -1.33 30.29
N THR A 693 -2.14 0.01 30.31
CA THR A 693 -3.32 0.91 30.32
C THR A 693 -3.45 1.65 29.00
N GLY A 694 -4.70 1.96 28.61
CA GLY A 694 -4.94 2.73 27.41
C GLY A 694 -4.80 1.96 26.10
N LEU A 695 -4.73 0.64 26.16
CA LEU A 695 -4.66 -0.20 24.97
C LEU A 695 -5.95 -0.07 24.15
N VAL A 696 -5.84 0.33 22.90
CA VAL A 696 -6.97 0.55 21.98
C VAL A 696 -7.19 -0.70 21.12
N PHE A 697 -8.39 -1.27 21.21
CA PHE A 697 -8.81 -2.43 20.42
C PHE A 697 -9.91 -2.02 19.43
N PRO A 698 -9.55 -1.53 18.24
CA PRO A 698 -10.53 -1.15 17.23
C PRO A 698 -11.32 -2.35 16.71
N GLN A 699 -10.71 -3.52 16.77
CA GLN A 699 -11.35 -4.81 16.53
C GLN A 699 -11.18 -5.70 17.77
N THR A 700 -12.10 -6.64 17.96
CA THR A 700 -12.00 -7.62 19.04
C THR A 700 -10.89 -8.62 18.73
N PRO A 701 -9.72 -8.57 19.38
CA PRO A 701 -8.68 -9.55 19.15
C PRO A 701 -9.13 -10.92 19.63
N THR A 702 -8.66 -11.94 18.95
CA THR A 702 -8.98 -13.34 19.27
C THR A 702 -7.74 -14.13 19.72
N GLN A 703 -6.57 -13.52 19.63
CA GLN A 703 -5.30 -14.14 20.00
C GLN A 703 -4.42 -13.16 20.78
N LEU A 704 -3.72 -13.68 21.77
CA LEU A 704 -2.57 -13.06 22.44
C LEU A 704 -1.34 -13.89 22.09
N SER A 705 -0.27 -13.26 21.64
CA SER A 705 1.06 -13.84 21.46
C SER A 705 2.01 -13.19 22.45
N VAL A 706 2.88 -13.97 23.08
CA VAL A 706 3.85 -13.52 24.08
C VAL A 706 5.23 -14.05 23.72
N GLN A 707 6.27 -13.24 23.79
CA GLN A 707 7.66 -13.66 23.62
C GLN A 707 8.28 -13.92 24.99
N VAL A 708 8.70 -15.14 25.21
CA VAL A 708 9.11 -15.63 26.53
C VAL A 708 10.32 -16.57 26.44
N ALA A 709 11.15 -16.59 27.48
CA ALA A 709 12.28 -17.52 27.61
C ALA A 709 12.27 -18.17 29.00
N SER A 710 12.46 -19.49 29.09
CA SER A 710 12.49 -20.19 30.37
C SER A 710 13.36 -21.44 30.36
N PRO A 711 14.30 -21.62 31.28
CA PRO A 711 15.06 -22.85 31.46
C PRO A 711 14.28 -23.93 32.21
N LEU A 712 13.09 -23.62 32.76
CA LEU A 712 12.31 -24.55 33.54
C LEU A 712 11.63 -25.59 32.67
N SER A 713 11.64 -26.84 33.07
CA SER A 713 10.90 -27.92 32.38
C SER A 713 9.37 -27.74 32.44
N THR A 714 8.88 -26.94 33.38
CA THR A 714 7.46 -26.56 33.57
C THR A 714 7.36 -25.09 33.96
N PRO A 715 7.55 -24.18 33.02
CA PRO A 715 7.67 -22.73 33.32
C PRO A 715 6.37 -22.05 33.74
N GLY A 716 5.22 -22.55 33.38
CA GLY A 716 3.92 -22.00 33.80
C GLY A 716 3.12 -21.36 32.67
N THR A 717 2.29 -20.39 33.03
CA THR A 717 1.37 -19.70 32.11
C THR A 717 1.36 -18.19 32.33
N ILE A 718 0.95 -17.45 31.32
CA ILE A 718 0.55 -16.03 31.42
C ILE A 718 -0.96 -15.97 31.25
N GLU A 719 -1.66 -15.46 32.27
CA GLU A 719 -3.10 -15.17 32.21
C GLU A 719 -3.31 -13.71 31.86
N ALA A 720 -4.14 -13.41 30.83
CA ALA A 720 -4.56 -12.05 30.50
C ALA A 720 -5.89 -11.75 31.21
N HIS A 721 -5.94 -10.67 31.98
CA HIS A 721 -7.11 -10.23 32.74
C HIS A 721 -7.53 -8.80 32.35
N LEU A 722 -8.84 -8.52 32.38
CA LEU A 722 -9.38 -7.21 32.11
C LEU A 722 -9.32 -6.31 33.38
N GLY A 723 -8.70 -5.17 33.28
CA GLY A 723 -8.69 -4.09 34.26
C GLY A 723 -7.81 -4.32 35.50
N THR A 724 -7.81 -5.51 36.09
CA THR A 724 -7.03 -5.84 37.32
C THR A 724 -6.49 -7.26 37.25
N ALA A 725 -5.48 -7.58 38.07
CA ALA A 725 -4.88 -8.94 38.16
C ALA A 725 -5.88 -10.06 38.57
N THR A 726 -7.04 -9.69 39.07
CA THR A 726 -8.14 -10.61 39.42
C THR A 726 -9.41 -10.28 38.62
N GLY A 727 -9.29 -9.50 37.55
CA GLY A 727 -10.40 -9.13 36.68
C GLY A 727 -10.89 -10.30 35.84
N THR A 728 -11.77 -10.01 34.88
CA THR A 728 -12.27 -11.06 33.96
C THR A 728 -11.11 -11.66 33.19
N LEU A 729 -10.97 -13.01 33.27
CA LEU A 729 -9.98 -13.75 32.51
C LEU A 729 -10.34 -13.69 31.00
N LEU A 730 -9.40 -13.18 30.19
CA LEU A 730 -9.54 -13.07 28.75
C LEU A 730 -8.98 -14.30 28.02
N GLY A 731 -7.89 -14.86 28.54
CA GLY A 731 -7.23 -16.05 28.02
C GLY A 731 -5.99 -16.45 28.81
N THR A 732 -5.42 -17.61 28.49
CA THR A 732 -4.25 -18.18 29.17
C THR A 732 -3.27 -18.71 28.16
N CYS A 733 -2.06 -18.14 28.11
CA CYS A 733 -0.94 -18.60 27.29
C CYS A 733 -0.03 -19.53 28.08
N THR A 734 0.25 -20.70 27.53
CA THR A 734 1.24 -21.63 28.11
C THR A 734 2.64 -21.21 27.67
N VAL A 735 3.53 -20.98 28.62
CA VAL A 735 4.94 -20.70 28.35
C VAL A 735 5.66 -22.02 28.08
N PRO A 736 6.27 -22.24 26.92
CA PRO A 736 7.03 -23.45 26.65
C PRO A 736 8.42 -23.39 27.32
N PRO A 737 9.03 -24.53 27.67
CA PRO A 737 10.44 -24.60 28.05
C PRO A 737 11.33 -24.24 26.89
N THR A 738 12.29 -23.32 27.05
CA THR A 738 13.23 -22.90 26.01
C THR A 738 14.67 -23.37 26.26
N GLY A 739 14.95 -23.87 27.45
CA GLY A 739 16.27 -24.40 27.81
C GLY A 739 17.18 -23.39 28.52
N ASP A 740 16.99 -22.10 28.36
CA ASP A 740 17.71 -21.06 29.07
C ASP A 740 16.87 -19.77 29.23
N TRP A 741 17.43 -18.73 29.84
CA TRP A 741 16.77 -17.47 30.13
C TRP A 741 16.77 -16.49 28.95
N GLN A 742 17.48 -16.80 27.85
CA GLN A 742 17.74 -15.91 26.72
C GLN A 742 17.26 -16.45 25.37
N SER A 743 16.84 -17.72 25.34
CA SER A 743 16.25 -18.30 24.14
C SER A 743 14.76 -18.00 24.10
N TYR A 744 14.39 -16.88 23.43
CA TYR A 744 13.00 -16.45 23.34
C TYR A 744 12.24 -17.24 22.28
N VAL A 745 10.99 -17.55 22.59
CA VAL A 745 10.03 -18.14 21.66
C VAL A 745 8.69 -17.42 21.77
N THR A 746 7.95 -17.39 20.69
CA THR A 746 6.58 -16.85 20.69
C THR A 746 5.59 -17.95 21.10
N ALA A 747 4.89 -17.75 22.20
CA ALA A 747 3.76 -18.58 22.62
C ALA A 747 2.45 -17.83 22.35
N SER A 748 1.48 -18.48 21.72
CA SER A 748 0.20 -17.86 21.37
C SER A 748 -0.97 -18.60 22.02
N CYS A 749 -2.00 -17.85 22.39
CA CYS A 749 -3.22 -18.39 23.00
C CYS A 749 -4.47 -17.62 22.54
N PRO A 750 -5.63 -18.30 22.47
CA PRO A 750 -6.89 -17.63 22.19
C PRO A 750 -7.31 -16.72 23.36
N ILE A 751 -7.88 -15.57 23.03
CA ILE A 751 -8.47 -14.64 23.99
C ILE A 751 -9.85 -14.19 23.53
N THR A 752 -10.65 -13.67 24.44
CA THR A 752 -12.00 -13.14 24.15
C THR A 752 -12.30 -11.94 25.05
N GLY A 753 -13.23 -11.08 24.62
CA GLY A 753 -13.81 -10.04 25.47
C GLY A 753 -13.05 -8.71 25.50
N LEU A 754 -12.12 -8.46 24.57
CA LEU A 754 -11.48 -7.16 24.39
C LEU A 754 -12.14 -6.36 23.29
N SER A 755 -12.47 -5.09 23.57
CA SER A 755 -12.95 -4.11 22.56
C SER A 755 -12.84 -2.71 23.11
N GLY A 756 -12.64 -1.71 22.24
CA GLY A 756 -12.47 -0.30 22.65
C GLY A 756 -11.19 -0.09 23.47
N THR A 757 -11.11 1.01 24.21
CA THR A 757 -9.95 1.31 25.06
C THR A 757 -10.02 0.55 26.39
N GLN A 758 -9.00 -0.26 26.68
CA GLN A 758 -8.97 -1.16 27.82
C GLN A 758 -7.66 -1.08 28.62
N THR A 759 -7.71 -1.55 29.85
CA THR A 759 -6.54 -1.94 30.62
C THR A 759 -6.46 -3.46 30.64
N VAL A 760 -5.31 -4.02 30.27
CA VAL A 760 -5.04 -5.46 30.33
C VAL A 760 -3.95 -5.71 31.37
N VAL A 761 -4.15 -6.72 32.19
CA VAL A 761 -3.17 -7.14 33.20
C VAL A 761 -2.72 -8.56 32.87
N LEU A 762 -1.42 -8.74 32.68
CA LEU A 762 -0.80 -10.03 32.40
C LEU A 762 -0.26 -10.60 33.74
N VAL A 763 -0.69 -11.78 34.11
CA VAL A 763 -0.41 -12.41 35.40
C VAL A 763 0.33 -13.74 35.17
N ALA A 764 1.49 -13.90 35.79
CA ALA A 764 2.27 -15.13 35.72
C ALA A 764 1.75 -16.16 36.72
N LYS A 765 1.60 -17.41 36.29
CA LYS A 765 1.07 -18.52 37.11
C LYS A 765 1.90 -19.78 37.00
N ASN A 766 2.37 -20.26 38.14
CA ASN A 766 2.83 -21.62 38.38
C ASN A 766 3.00 -21.86 39.88
N SER A 767 2.02 -22.43 40.51
CA SER A 767 2.04 -22.73 41.94
C SER A 767 2.93 -23.92 42.34
N ALA A 768 3.48 -24.66 41.36
CA ALA A 768 4.30 -25.82 41.62
C ALA A 768 5.77 -25.50 41.92
N THR A 769 6.21 -24.27 41.76
CA THR A 769 7.59 -23.82 42.00
C THR A 769 7.62 -22.46 42.70
N THR A 770 8.70 -22.23 43.46
CA THR A 770 9.04 -20.91 44.03
C THR A 770 10.19 -20.24 43.28
N ALA A 771 10.67 -20.81 42.19
CA ALA A 771 11.68 -20.24 41.31
C ALA A 771 11.04 -19.23 40.36
N SER A 772 11.83 -18.31 39.84
CA SER A 772 11.43 -17.46 38.72
C SER A 772 10.99 -18.32 37.55
N LEU A 773 9.92 -17.93 36.90
CA LEU A 773 9.21 -18.74 35.93
C LEU A 773 9.78 -18.60 34.51
N PHE A 774 9.91 -17.38 34.04
CA PHE A 774 10.36 -17.05 32.70
C PHE A 774 10.80 -15.58 32.62
N ASN A 775 11.53 -15.24 31.61
CA ASN A 775 11.73 -13.87 31.15
C ASN A 775 10.67 -13.51 30.10
N PHE A 776 10.20 -12.27 30.10
CA PHE A 776 9.13 -11.80 29.24
C PHE A 776 9.59 -10.57 28.47
N LEU A 777 9.66 -10.70 27.14
CA LEU A 777 10.21 -9.68 26.25
C LEU A 777 9.13 -8.76 25.67
N SER A 778 8.08 -9.35 25.08
CA SER A 778 7.02 -8.58 24.41
C SER A 778 5.73 -9.39 24.32
N PHE A 779 4.63 -8.69 24.02
CA PHE A 779 3.36 -9.35 23.70
C PHE A 779 2.64 -8.63 22.57
N ARG A 780 1.69 -9.34 21.94
CA ARG A 780 0.89 -8.83 20.83
C ARG A 780 -0.52 -9.38 20.91
N PHE A 781 -1.50 -8.51 20.68
CA PHE A 781 -2.88 -8.91 20.42
C PHE A 781 -3.14 -8.92 18.92
N SER A 782 -3.80 -9.96 18.41
CA SER A 782 -4.23 -10.03 17.01
C SER A 782 -5.67 -10.54 16.92
N THR A 783 -6.42 -10.04 15.96
CA THR A 783 -7.54 -10.81 15.42
C THR A 783 -6.85 -11.96 14.71
N ALA A 784 -6.98 -13.21 15.17
CA ALA A 784 -6.31 -14.29 14.48
C ALA A 784 -6.55 -14.13 12.98
N PRO A 785 -5.56 -13.76 12.18
CA PRO A 785 -5.59 -14.23 10.83
C PRO A 785 -5.26 -15.71 11.01
N VAL A 786 -6.14 -16.56 10.66
CA VAL A 786 -5.72 -17.70 9.92
C VAL A 786 -5.18 -17.12 8.62
N THR A 787 -3.95 -16.61 8.58
CA THR A 787 -3.19 -16.51 7.36
C THR A 787 -2.93 -17.95 6.99
N THR A 788 -3.88 -18.51 6.27
CA THR A 788 -3.75 -19.82 5.68
C THR A 788 -2.68 -19.67 4.62
N VAL A 789 -1.52 -20.21 4.88
CA VAL A 789 -0.45 -20.28 3.89
C VAL A 789 -0.94 -21.17 2.77
N ASN A 790 -1.01 -20.66 1.55
CA ASN A 790 -1.41 -21.45 0.39
C ASN A 790 -0.23 -22.33 -0.07
N PRO A 791 -0.23 -23.65 0.16
CA PRO A 791 0.90 -24.51 -0.20
C PRO A 791 1.02 -24.74 -1.72
N ARG A 792 0.06 -24.25 -2.53
CA ARG A 792 0.09 -24.36 -3.98
C ARG A 792 0.91 -23.26 -4.67
N VAL A 793 1.36 -22.25 -3.91
CA VAL A 793 2.42 -21.32 -4.31
C VAL A 793 3.75 -21.87 -3.83
N GLN A 794 4.86 -21.44 -4.42
CA GLN A 794 6.20 -21.75 -3.94
C GLN A 794 6.37 -21.21 -2.51
N MET A 795 6.79 -22.07 -1.61
CA MET A 795 7.08 -21.74 -0.23
C MET A 795 8.58 -21.77 -0.02
N GLU A 796 9.17 -20.66 0.33
CA GLU A 796 10.58 -20.58 0.69
C GLU A 796 10.79 -21.30 2.04
N ALA A 797 11.82 -22.13 2.09
CA ALA A 797 11.98 -23.04 3.24
C ALA A 797 12.37 -22.31 4.51
N GLU A 798 13.05 -21.18 4.42
CA GLU A 798 13.45 -20.33 5.54
C GLU A 798 12.28 -19.58 6.20
N ARG A 799 11.10 -19.50 5.55
CA ARG A 799 9.88 -18.89 6.12
C ARG A 799 9.14 -19.82 7.09
N MET A 800 9.87 -20.57 7.87
CA MET A 800 9.32 -21.49 8.84
C MET A 800 8.87 -20.79 10.14
N ASP A 801 7.80 -21.27 10.73
CA ASP A 801 7.29 -20.80 12.03
C ASP A 801 7.97 -21.50 13.22
N ALA A 802 8.59 -22.66 12.99
CA ALA A 802 9.29 -23.44 14.00
C ALA A 802 10.39 -24.30 13.38
N SER A 803 11.49 -24.48 14.06
CA SER A 803 12.57 -25.34 13.57
C SER A 803 13.38 -26.00 14.68
N SER A 804 14.12 -27.03 14.33
CA SER A 804 15.17 -27.61 15.18
C SER A 804 16.21 -28.29 14.31
N GLY A 805 17.49 -28.01 14.55
CA GLY A 805 18.62 -28.63 13.88
C GLY A 805 18.80 -28.20 12.42
N VAL A 806 18.21 -27.08 12.01
CA VAL A 806 18.41 -26.41 10.73
C VAL A 806 19.00 -25.01 10.97
N GLN A 807 19.73 -24.49 9.99
CA GLN A 807 20.23 -23.11 9.97
C GLN A 807 19.88 -22.48 8.63
N ILE A 808 19.56 -21.19 8.64
CA ILE A 808 19.38 -20.39 7.41
C ILE A 808 20.75 -19.99 6.91
N PHE A 809 21.01 -20.20 5.63
CA PHE A 809 22.24 -19.79 4.96
C PHE A 809 21.93 -18.88 3.79
N GLU A 810 22.50 -17.70 3.84
CA GLU A 810 22.64 -16.82 2.68
C GLU A 810 23.85 -17.28 1.86
N SER A 811 23.69 -17.53 0.58
CA SER A 811 24.81 -17.75 -0.31
C SER A 811 25.07 -16.48 -1.14
N SER A 812 26.33 -16.15 -1.36
CA SER A 812 26.79 -15.04 -2.19
C SER A 812 26.32 -15.19 -3.65
N GLY A 813 25.03 -15.01 -3.88
CA GLY A 813 24.42 -15.19 -5.20
C GLY A 813 22.93 -15.48 -5.15
N SER A 814 22.20 -14.99 -4.13
CA SER A 814 20.75 -14.90 -4.06
C SER A 814 19.94 -16.21 -3.93
N ILE A 815 20.36 -17.17 -3.16
CA ILE A 815 19.45 -18.26 -2.71
C ILE A 815 19.59 -18.42 -1.21
N ASP A 816 18.60 -17.97 -0.46
CA ASP A 816 18.42 -18.32 0.94
C ASP A 816 18.00 -19.77 1.01
N LYS A 817 18.55 -20.52 1.96
CA LYS A 817 18.27 -21.94 2.09
C LYS A 817 18.38 -22.40 3.53
N LEU A 818 17.68 -23.46 3.88
CA LEU A 818 17.97 -24.24 5.08
C LEU A 818 19.18 -25.14 4.83
N GLY A 819 20.18 -24.99 5.64
CA GLY A 819 21.38 -25.80 5.56
C GLY A 819 21.81 -26.33 6.93
N TRP A 820 22.96 -27.06 6.99
CA TRP A 820 23.48 -27.72 8.20
C TRP A 820 22.44 -28.61 8.86
N VAL A 821 21.62 -29.29 8.09
CA VAL A 821 20.49 -30.07 8.53
C VAL A 821 20.97 -31.35 9.22
N GLY A 822 20.72 -31.46 10.51
CA GLY A 822 21.03 -32.67 11.30
C GLY A 822 20.02 -33.81 11.05
N SER A 823 20.37 -35.03 11.44
CA SER A 823 19.42 -36.14 11.41
C SER A 823 18.27 -35.91 12.41
N GLY A 824 17.03 -35.94 11.92
CA GLY A 824 15.83 -35.60 12.69
C GLY A 824 15.53 -34.09 12.77
N ALA A 825 16.32 -33.23 12.12
CA ALA A 825 16.05 -31.83 12.03
C ALA A 825 14.76 -31.54 11.24
N TYR A 826 14.09 -30.44 11.59
CA TYR A 826 12.81 -30.07 10.94
C TYR A 826 12.64 -28.58 10.78
N ALA A 827 11.80 -28.21 9.79
CA ALA A 827 11.19 -26.91 9.61
C ALA A 827 9.66 -27.06 9.66
N GLY A 828 8.99 -26.28 10.50
CA GLY A 828 7.54 -26.35 10.72
C GLY A 828 6.84 -25.08 10.21
N TYR A 829 5.70 -25.27 9.56
CA TYR A 829 4.87 -24.21 8.97
C TYR A 829 3.46 -24.33 9.50
N ASN A 830 2.94 -23.27 10.10
CA ASN A 830 1.61 -23.26 10.70
C ASN A 830 0.53 -22.91 9.65
N ASN A 831 -0.68 -23.42 9.89
CA ASN A 831 -1.88 -23.05 9.14
C ASN A 831 -1.79 -23.23 7.62
N VAL A 832 -1.13 -24.26 7.14
CA VAL A 832 -1.01 -24.59 5.71
C VAL A 832 -2.36 -25.08 5.18
N ALA A 833 -2.94 -24.33 4.21
CA ALA A 833 -4.27 -24.60 3.66
C ALA A 833 -4.19 -25.50 2.42
N PHE A 834 -4.29 -26.81 2.60
CA PHE A 834 -4.29 -27.76 1.49
C PHE A 834 -5.61 -27.79 0.69
N GLY A 835 -6.68 -27.18 1.23
CA GLY A 835 -8.00 -27.16 0.60
C GLY A 835 -8.82 -28.45 0.84
N ALA A 836 -9.97 -28.56 0.19
CA ALA A 836 -10.85 -29.72 0.34
C ALA A 836 -10.32 -31.00 -0.34
N THR A 837 -9.48 -30.84 -1.37
CA THR A 837 -8.86 -31.93 -2.11
C THR A 837 -7.36 -31.95 -1.84
N SER A 838 -6.81 -33.13 -1.52
CA SER A 838 -5.37 -33.32 -1.32
C SER A 838 -4.62 -32.94 -2.59
N PRO A 839 -3.51 -32.17 -2.51
CA PRO A 839 -2.56 -32.09 -3.61
C PRO A 839 -2.04 -33.48 -3.96
N THR A 840 -1.59 -33.67 -5.16
CA THR A 840 -1.11 -34.97 -5.67
C THR A 840 0.41 -35.07 -5.67
N THR A 841 1.10 -33.93 -5.68
CA THR A 841 2.56 -33.85 -5.74
C THR A 841 3.12 -32.80 -4.80
N LEU A 842 4.34 -33.04 -4.32
CA LEU A 842 5.21 -32.09 -3.65
C LEU A 842 6.49 -31.95 -4.49
N THR A 843 6.80 -30.77 -4.95
CA THR A 843 8.05 -30.44 -5.62
C THR A 843 8.93 -29.65 -4.66
N MET A 844 10.22 -29.97 -4.59
CA MET A 844 11.19 -29.36 -3.68
C MET A 844 12.48 -29.04 -4.41
N SER A 845 13.14 -27.93 -4.09
CA SER A 845 14.50 -27.58 -4.49
C SER A 845 15.46 -27.99 -3.38
N ILE A 846 16.33 -28.98 -3.64
CA ILE A 846 17.18 -29.63 -2.64
C ILE A 846 18.64 -29.61 -3.11
N SER A 847 19.57 -29.32 -2.20
CA SER A 847 21.01 -29.54 -2.44
C SER A 847 21.64 -30.28 -1.26
N ALA A 848 22.92 -30.55 -1.34
CA ALA A 848 23.69 -31.09 -0.19
C ALA A 848 25.01 -30.36 -0.04
N SER A 849 25.38 -30.06 1.22
CA SER A 849 26.60 -29.33 1.53
C SER A 849 27.89 -30.15 1.39
N SER A 850 27.82 -31.50 1.49
CA SER A 850 29.00 -32.34 1.50
C SER A 850 28.84 -33.80 1.06
N ALA A 851 27.63 -34.27 0.74
CA ALA A 851 27.38 -35.68 0.44
C ALA A 851 26.79 -35.87 -0.95
N THR A 852 27.41 -36.75 -1.75
CA THR A 852 26.79 -37.33 -2.96
C THR A 852 25.89 -38.49 -2.52
N GLY A 853 24.70 -38.61 -3.08
CA GLY A 853 23.78 -39.70 -2.81
C GLY A 853 22.33 -39.23 -2.60
N THR A 854 21.45 -40.16 -2.28
CA THR A 854 20.04 -39.88 -2.08
C THR A 854 19.83 -39.12 -0.79
N GLN A 855 19.25 -37.90 -0.88
CA GLN A 855 18.83 -37.05 0.22
C GLN A 855 17.32 -37.13 0.38
N THR A 856 16.82 -37.11 1.60
CA THR A 856 15.40 -37.33 1.91
C THR A 856 14.83 -36.23 2.77
N TRP A 857 13.67 -35.70 2.37
CA TRP A 857 12.78 -34.90 3.22
C TRP A 857 11.41 -35.59 3.35
N VAL A 858 10.85 -35.56 4.53
CA VAL A 858 9.53 -36.15 4.84
C VAL A 858 8.58 -35.06 5.33
N ALA A 859 7.43 -34.95 4.68
CA ALA A 859 6.37 -34.03 5.08
C ALA A 859 5.39 -34.71 6.03
N HIS A 860 5.27 -34.15 7.24
CA HIS A 860 4.36 -34.61 8.29
C HIS A 860 3.29 -33.57 8.57
N LEU A 861 2.08 -33.98 8.98
CA LEU A 861 1.02 -33.07 9.43
C LEU A 861 0.88 -33.10 10.96
N GLY A 862 0.62 -31.92 11.53
CA GLY A 862 0.34 -31.73 12.95
C GLY A 862 1.53 -31.74 13.89
N SER A 863 2.54 -32.56 13.60
CA SER A 863 3.79 -32.66 14.40
C SER A 863 4.90 -33.34 13.59
N THR A 864 6.15 -33.28 14.06
CA THR A 864 7.32 -33.96 13.46
C THR A 864 7.20 -35.48 13.38
N THR A 865 6.29 -36.10 14.13
CA THR A 865 5.98 -37.54 14.13
C THR A 865 4.53 -37.82 13.71
N GLY A 866 3.83 -36.83 13.20
CA GLY A 866 2.47 -36.94 12.74
C GLY A 866 2.32 -37.72 11.43
N PRO A 867 1.12 -37.81 10.85
CA PRO A 867 0.90 -38.52 9.58
C PRO A 867 1.84 -38.03 8.48
N VAL A 868 2.52 -38.99 7.83
CA VAL A 868 3.37 -38.70 6.65
C VAL A 868 2.46 -38.49 5.46
N VAL A 869 2.59 -37.36 4.78
CA VAL A 869 1.83 -37.03 3.54
C VAL A 869 2.70 -37.08 2.30
N ALA A 870 4.01 -36.95 2.43
CA ALA A 870 4.95 -37.10 1.34
C ALA A 870 6.33 -37.56 1.85
N THR A 871 7.05 -38.29 1.03
CA THR A 871 8.49 -38.59 1.21
C THR A 871 9.19 -38.28 -0.12
N CYS A 872 10.05 -37.27 -0.09
CA CYS A 872 10.79 -36.83 -1.25
C CYS A 872 12.25 -37.24 -1.16
N ASN A 873 12.71 -37.91 -2.20
CA ASN A 873 14.11 -38.31 -2.37
C ASN A 873 14.73 -37.56 -3.54
N ALA A 874 15.89 -37.00 -3.35
CA ALA A 874 16.67 -36.36 -4.41
C ALA A 874 18.05 -37.01 -4.47
N ASP A 875 18.45 -37.48 -5.67
CA ASP A 875 19.81 -37.97 -5.91
C ASP A 875 20.70 -36.79 -6.25
N ILE A 876 21.50 -36.34 -5.30
CA ILE A 876 22.39 -35.20 -5.44
C ILE A 876 23.72 -35.68 -6.07
N VAL A 877 24.02 -35.16 -7.25
CA VAL A 877 25.29 -35.40 -7.98
C VAL A 877 25.94 -34.04 -8.19
N GLY A 878 26.91 -33.66 -7.37
CA GLY A 878 27.62 -32.40 -7.56
C GLY A 878 28.27 -31.83 -6.29
N THR A 879 28.83 -30.65 -6.43
CA THR A 879 29.42 -29.86 -5.33
C THR A 879 28.34 -29.07 -4.58
N SER A 880 28.62 -28.70 -3.34
CA SER A 880 27.80 -27.77 -2.50
C SER A 880 27.24 -26.59 -3.30
N GLY A 881 25.94 -26.31 -3.13
CA GLY A 881 25.25 -25.19 -3.80
C GLY A 881 24.57 -25.52 -5.14
N THR A 882 24.66 -26.77 -5.63
CA THR A 882 23.91 -27.17 -6.82
C THR A 882 22.56 -27.73 -6.39
N PHE A 883 21.47 -27.00 -6.67
CA PHE A 883 20.12 -27.43 -6.38
C PHE A 883 19.53 -28.33 -7.45
N VAL A 884 18.81 -29.36 -7.01
CA VAL A 884 18.08 -30.30 -7.87
C VAL A 884 16.61 -30.28 -7.45
N GLN A 885 15.73 -30.18 -8.45
CA GLN A 885 14.30 -30.31 -8.18
C GLN A 885 13.92 -31.80 -8.06
N SER A 886 13.24 -32.13 -6.98
CA SER A 886 12.67 -33.46 -6.75
C SER A 886 11.16 -33.34 -6.60
N THR A 887 10.42 -34.24 -7.24
CA THR A 887 8.95 -34.30 -7.13
C THR A 887 8.53 -35.66 -6.58
N CYS A 888 7.68 -35.67 -5.57
CA CYS A 888 7.16 -36.85 -4.91
C CYS A 888 5.64 -36.83 -4.78
N ALA A 889 5.03 -37.99 -4.62
CA ALA A 889 3.59 -38.13 -4.45
C ALA A 889 3.13 -37.66 -3.07
N VAL A 890 1.97 -36.99 -3.03
CA VAL A 890 1.30 -36.53 -1.82
C VAL A 890 -0.01 -37.28 -1.62
N THR A 891 -0.28 -37.67 -0.38
CA THR A 891 -1.55 -38.31 -0.02
C THR A 891 -2.05 -37.81 1.33
N GLY A 892 -3.36 -37.56 1.44
CA GLY A 892 -4.01 -37.29 2.72
C GLY A 892 -3.85 -35.86 3.28
N ALA A 893 -3.23 -34.94 2.53
CA ALA A 893 -3.08 -33.56 2.94
C ALA A 893 -4.35 -32.76 2.59
N THR A 894 -5.27 -32.55 3.54
CA THR A 894 -6.52 -31.81 3.33
C THR A 894 -6.81 -30.84 4.47
N GLY A 895 -7.65 -29.85 4.20
CA GLY A 895 -8.01 -28.81 5.19
C GLY A 895 -6.84 -27.87 5.49
N THR A 896 -6.90 -27.19 6.64
CA THR A 896 -5.80 -26.36 7.17
C THR A 896 -5.08 -27.14 8.25
N GLN A 897 -3.77 -27.36 8.11
CA GLN A 897 -2.93 -28.19 8.97
C GLN A 897 -1.58 -27.52 9.23
N ASN A 898 -0.95 -27.85 10.33
CA ASN A 898 0.48 -27.54 10.49
C ASN A 898 1.30 -28.56 9.71
N LEU A 899 2.28 -28.09 8.95
CA LEU A 899 3.17 -28.91 8.12
C LEU A 899 4.57 -28.93 8.76
N TYR A 900 5.17 -30.11 8.85
CA TYR A 900 6.56 -30.27 9.30
C TYR A 900 7.37 -30.96 8.22
N MET A 901 8.38 -30.28 7.69
CA MET A 901 9.37 -30.86 6.80
C MET A 901 10.50 -31.39 7.65
N VAL A 902 10.69 -32.69 7.66
CA VAL A 902 11.65 -33.39 8.52
C VAL A 902 12.73 -34.08 7.68
N SER A 903 14.01 -33.90 8.04
CA SER A 903 15.13 -34.62 7.44
C SER A 903 15.50 -35.84 8.29
N PRO A 904 15.19 -37.05 7.87
CA PRO A 904 15.47 -38.26 8.70
C PRO A 904 16.95 -38.64 8.77
N THR A 905 17.75 -38.30 7.76
CA THR A 905 19.14 -38.75 7.62
C THR A 905 20.20 -37.69 7.81
N GLY A 906 19.82 -36.42 7.78
CA GLY A 906 20.74 -35.29 7.88
C GLY A 906 21.47 -34.99 6.57
N SER A 907 21.91 -33.73 6.42
CA SER A 907 22.70 -33.17 5.32
C SER A 907 22.00 -32.63 4.05
N PRO A 908 20.68 -32.75 3.81
CA PRO A 908 20.09 -32.03 2.67
C PRO A 908 19.83 -30.58 2.99
N ASP A 909 20.28 -29.68 2.14
CA ASP A 909 19.80 -28.30 2.14
C ASP A 909 18.43 -28.23 1.44
N LEU A 910 17.56 -27.32 1.87
CA LEU A 910 16.25 -27.09 1.27
C LEU A 910 16.11 -25.60 0.95
N ASP A 911 15.81 -25.27 -0.28
CA ASP A 911 15.59 -23.91 -0.77
C ASP A 911 14.10 -23.58 -0.70
N TRP A 912 13.31 -24.24 -1.53
CA TRP A 912 11.87 -24.06 -1.52
C TRP A 912 11.11 -25.37 -1.75
N PHE A 913 9.80 -25.33 -1.53
CA PHE A 913 8.90 -26.42 -1.85
C PHE A 913 7.50 -25.93 -2.28
N LYS A 914 6.77 -26.78 -3.02
CA LYS A 914 5.44 -26.46 -3.55
C LYS A 914 4.60 -27.71 -3.64
N PHE A 915 3.37 -27.66 -3.15
CA PHE A 915 2.36 -28.71 -3.34
C PHE A 915 1.51 -28.40 -4.60
N SER A 916 1.18 -29.42 -5.39
CA SER A 916 0.39 -29.28 -6.62
C SER A 916 -0.69 -30.34 -6.77
#